data_f8e26222242f545d125a69cc65a5cf72
#
_entry.id   f8e26222242f545d125a69cc65a5cf72
#
_cell.length_a   1.000
_cell.length_b   1.000
_cell.length_c   1.000
_cell.angle_alpha   90.00
_cell.angle_beta   90.00
_cell.angle_gamma   90.00
#
_symmetry.space_group_name_H-M   'P 1'
#
loop_
_entity.id
_entity.type
_entity.pdbx_description
1 polymer ?
#
loop_
_entity_poly.entity_id
_entity_poly.type
_entity_poly.pdbx_seq_one_letter_code
_entity_poly.pdbx_strand_id
1 'polypeptide(L)'
;MAVLVSAISLHAQVAQVVVSGSVRDAETGEALAGASVYTKDYRYGQITDNAGFFELKAVKDESLNLYVSYVGYKTQTIKVKADRKRTVTIKLEHDNQLRDVTIYAPSEIGIRSSQMSANELSIRQIKSIPATLGEVDILKALQTLPGVQSGSDGTAGIYVRGGNYDQNQITIDGFPVYNPEHLKGFVSVFSPEMVSGVTIYKGGFPARYGSRLSSVVDVELKDGDFDRYHGSLTAGMMSSALHIEGPIWKGHTSFSVSGRASYLNAIVIPVMKHIIDNQNVLNPYLKLNYYDVTARLAHRFSKRDRLTASFYIGNDKDDVTPSSWHTQTNEYFPEEELTKYFKSETENNSSSNWGNIVGGLTWIHTFSDKLQMRASAGYSQYRYNLSQSEKVDKAWLSKKDNKKDISLNQTLSKDSYAKYHSRIGDFTAKIDFTHKAAARNTLRYGVGATWQHFAPTVDVYDHSLVTTYPIIDDYSIKETLRDETIGSTTNSTTISVYAEDDWDISHWLKANIGLRYVLYSLSDHTAHSLEPRASVRFLPTDQLALKLSYARMSQGFHMLTSGNIVMPSDIWVPVTKRLPLMHSDQVAAGAGYEFVKGLTLEVEGYYKWMHNLAEYRDGASFLTTTGDWQNMAVTGRGRAYGAEVLLKKETGKTTGWLSYTWAKALRTFDRPMQELNGGREFPAANDRRHNLNIIIAHRFDKHWTVSASWTFRSGRRGNVATTVVSGGRIDEYDPVGDNFSSEEGIPPHDMVTYDPGNGTSFYRYSRFYTYRGRNSFHIPDEHHLDLRVVYTLRHRRAESALGLSLYNIYNHQNITDVYVSYDNVTAKPFLKGVCKLPFLPSVDYTIKF
;
A
#
# COMPACT_ATOMS: atom_id res chain seq x y z
N MET A 1 6.21 46.55 21.29
CA MET A 1 5.15 46.10 20.41
C MET A 1 4.44 47.25 19.67
N ALA A 2 5.15 48.28 19.32
CA ALA A 2 4.61 49.50 18.68
C ALA A 2 5.48 50.06 17.56
N VAL A 3 6.40 49.31 16.95
CA VAL A 3 7.32 49.76 15.88
C VAL A 3 7.25 48.86 14.61
N LEU A 4 6.35 47.89 14.56
CA LEU A 4 6.24 46.99 13.38
C LEU A 4 4.98 47.23 12.50
N VAL A 5 4.28 48.36 12.65
CA VAL A 5 3.02 48.66 11.95
C VAL A 5 3.15 49.76 10.88
N SER A 6 4.33 50.30 10.64
CA SER A 6 4.47 51.45 9.73
C SER A 6 5.21 51.19 8.42
N ALA A 7 5.18 49.92 7.92
CA ALA A 7 5.69 49.59 6.56
C ALA A 7 4.64 48.83 5.71
N ILE A 8 3.36 49.23 5.78
CA ILE A 8 2.41 48.86 4.75
C ILE A 8 2.51 49.90 3.68
N SER A 9 3.44 49.71 2.75
CA SER A 9 3.50 50.46 1.50
C SER A 9 2.20 50.24 0.73
N LEU A 10 1.45 51.29 0.47
CA LEU A 10 0.33 51.31 -0.46
C LEU A 10 0.81 50.79 -1.82
N HIS A 11 0.69 49.51 -2.08
CA HIS A 11 0.78 48.97 -3.43
C HIS A 11 -0.53 49.35 -4.13
N ALA A 12 -0.42 50.17 -5.14
CA ALA A 12 -1.53 50.51 -6.00
C ALA A 12 -2.23 49.20 -6.44
N GLN A 13 -3.49 49.07 -6.13
CA GLN A 13 -4.30 47.90 -6.45
C GLN A 13 -4.42 47.82 -7.97
N VAL A 14 -3.59 47.00 -8.61
CA VAL A 14 -3.65 46.76 -10.04
C VAL A 14 -4.98 46.05 -10.35
N ALA A 15 -5.83 46.78 -11.09
CA ALA A 15 -7.14 46.25 -11.48
C ALA A 15 -6.96 44.96 -12.28
N GLN A 16 -7.64 43.90 -11.86
CA GLN A 16 -7.61 42.60 -12.51
C GLN A 16 -8.89 42.35 -13.28
N VAL A 17 -8.81 41.64 -14.38
CA VAL A 17 -9.92 41.21 -15.22
C VAL A 17 -9.86 39.72 -15.42
N VAL A 18 -11.01 39.07 -15.42
CA VAL A 18 -11.15 37.65 -15.64
C VAL A 18 -11.20 37.32 -17.13
N VAL A 19 -10.26 36.53 -17.59
CA VAL A 19 -10.27 35.88 -18.90
C VAL A 19 -10.66 34.44 -18.68
N SER A 20 -11.85 34.04 -19.10
CA SER A 20 -12.34 32.67 -18.98
C SER A 20 -12.56 32.06 -20.37
N GLY A 21 -12.62 30.72 -20.43
CA GLY A 21 -12.89 30.06 -21.69
C GLY A 21 -13.05 28.57 -21.57
N SER A 22 -13.34 27.92 -22.70
CA SER A 22 -13.33 26.48 -22.82
C SER A 22 -12.37 26.02 -23.90
N VAL A 23 -11.68 24.92 -23.64
CA VAL A 23 -10.83 24.25 -24.62
C VAL A 23 -11.59 23.02 -25.12
N ARG A 24 -11.72 22.92 -26.43
CA ARG A 24 -12.47 21.87 -27.08
C ARG A 24 -11.68 21.27 -28.22
N ASP A 25 -12.00 20.04 -28.56
CA ASP A 25 -11.54 19.40 -29.78
C ASP A 25 -12.10 20.14 -31.01
N ALA A 26 -11.28 20.38 -32.01
CA ALA A 26 -11.68 21.14 -33.21
C ALA A 26 -12.64 20.34 -34.12
N GLU A 27 -12.54 19.02 -34.15
CA GLU A 27 -13.33 18.15 -35.01
C GLU A 27 -14.60 17.71 -34.29
N THR A 28 -14.50 17.21 -33.05
CA THR A 28 -15.64 16.64 -32.31
C THR A 28 -16.38 17.70 -31.48
N GLY A 29 -15.72 18.85 -31.15
CA GLY A 29 -16.22 19.87 -30.24
C GLY A 29 -16.32 19.42 -28.78
N GLU A 30 -15.76 18.27 -28.43
CA GLU A 30 -15.73 17.76 -27.05
C GLU A 30 -14.87 18.68 -26.15
N ALA A 31 -15.25 18.75 -24.90
CA ALA A 31 -14.47 19.46 -23.89
C ALA A 31 -13.17 18.72 -23.59
N LEU A 32 -12.04 19.39 -23.70
CA LEU A 32 -10.73 18.84 -23.39
C LEU A 32 -10.40 19.12 -21.92
N ALA A 33 -10.75 18.17 -21.06
CA ALA A 33 -10.42 18.21 -19.64
C ALA A 33 -8.91 17.96 -19.45
N GLY A 34 -8.27 18.76 -18.60
CA GLY A 34 -6.82 18.65 -18.38
C GLY A 34 -5.96 19.34 -19.44
N ALA A 35 -6.55 20.12 -20.34
CA ALA A 35 -5.80 20.95 -21.27
C ALA A 35 -5.14 22.13 -20.56
N SER A 36 -3.89 22.41 -20.91
CA SER A 36 -3.06 23.45 -20.30
C SER A 36 -3.25 24.77 -21.02
N VAL A 37 -3.63 25.82 -20.30
CA VAL A 37 -3.78 27.19 -20.78
C VAL A 37 -2.80 28.08 -20.03
N TYR A 38 -1.78 28.66 -20.70
CA TYR A 38 -0.72 29.42 -20.03
C TYR A 38 -0.13 30.52 -20.91
N THR A 39 0.47 31.53 -20.29
CA THR A 39 1.29 32.54 -21.00
C THR A 39 2.73 32.05 -21.16
N LYS A 40 3.49 32.57 -22.15
CA LYS A 40 4.87 32.14 -22.40
C LYS A 40 5.81 32.38 -21.20
N ASP A 41 5.58 33.42 -20.45
CA ASP A 41 6.26 33.72 -19.19
C ASP A 41 5.66 32.96 -18.00
N TYR A 42 4.59 32.22 -18.24
CA TYR A 42 3.84 31.47 -17.25
C TYR A 42 3.31 32.27 -16.08
N ARG A 43 3.21 33.55 -16.20
CA ARG A 43 2.63 34.43 -15.19
C ARG A 43 1.17 34.07 -14.93
N TYR A 44 0.47 33.63 -15.96
CA TYR A 44 -0.89 33.16 -15.92
C TYR A 44 -0.93 31.71 -16.48
N GLY A 45 -1.57 30.81 -15.80
CA GLY A 45 -1.75 29.44 -16.26
C GLY A 45 -2.79 28.69 -15.46
N GLN A 46 -3.55 27.83 -16.13
CA GLN A 46 -4.53 26.94 -15.52
C GLN A 46 -4.71 25.71 -16.39
N ILE A 47 -5.11 24.58 -15.77
CA ILE A 47 -5.60 23.40 -16.44
C ILE A 47 -7.12 23.54 -16.59
N THR A 48 -7.66 23.07 -17.71
CA THR A 48 -9.11 23.00 -17.88
C THR A 48 -9.71 21.93 -16.98
N ASP A 49 -10.87 22.25 -16.42
CA ASP A 49 -11.67 21.29 -15.66
C ASP A 49 -12.32 20.24 -16.56
N ASN A 50 -13.10 19.33 -15.96
CA ASN A 50 -13.79 18.25 -16.64
C ASN A 50 -14.79 18.71 -17.74
N ALA A 51 -15.19 19.98 -17.74
CA ALA A 51 -15.99 20.61 -18.79
C ALA A 51 -15.12 21.33 -19.84
N GLY A 52 -13.79 21.17 -19.75
CA GLY A 52 -12.82 21.87 -20.61
C GLY A 52 -12.70 23.37 -20.31
N PHE A 53 -13.20 23.85 -19.17
CA PHE A 53 -13.25 25.26 -18.83
C PHE A 53 -12.03 25.71 -18.05
N PHE A 54 -11.57 26.96 -18.34
CA PHE A 54 -10.50 27.64 -17.58
C PHE A 54 -10.90 29.06 -17.23
N GLU A 55 -10.27 29.60 -16.18
CA GLU A 55 -10.44 30.98 -15.73
C GLU A 55 -9.08 31.57 -15.30
N LEU A 56 -8.60 32.60 -16.01
CA LEU A 56 -7.36 33.30 -15.70
C LEU A 56 -7.68 34.70 -15.20
N LYS A 57 -7.08 35.14 -14.08
CA LYS A 57 -7.16 36.50 -13.59
C LYS A 57 -5.93 37.26 -14.09
N ALA A 58 -6.10 38.20 -15.01
CA ALA A 58 -5.04 38.96 -15.62
C ALA A 58 -5.11 40.46 -15.25
N VAL A 59 -4.00 41.13 -15.34
CA VAL A 59 -3.95 42.57 -15.16
C VAL A 59 -4.81 43.23 -16.26
N LYS A 60 -5.63 44.21 -15.84
CA LYS A 60 -6.50 44.95 -16.77
C LYS A 60 -5.66 45.63 -17.87
N ASP A 61 -6.21 45.57 -19.08
CA ASP A 61 -5.60 46.11 -20.30
C ASP A 61 -4.31 45.42 -20.78
N GLU A 62 -3.86 44.33 -20.10
CA GLU A 62 -2.73 43.53 -20.57
C GLU A 62 -3.12 42.70 -21.81
N SER A 63 -2.21 42.58 -22.75
CA SER A 63 -2.36 41.75 -23.94
C SER A 63 -1.69 40.39 -23.69
N LEU A 64 -2.48 39.34 -23.55
CA LEU A 64 -2.01 38.01 -23.24
C LEU A 64 -1.86 37.14 -24.50
N ASN A 65 -0.72 36.50 -24.67
CA ASN A 65 -0.54 35.40 -25.61
C ASN A 65 -0.74 34.11 -24.82
N LEU A 66 -1.93 33.52 -24.94
CA LEU A 66 -2.25 32.26 -24.29
C LEU A 66 -1.79 31.09 -25.16
N TYR A 67 -0.95 30.26 -24.63
CA TYR A 67 -0.56 28.98 -25.21
C TYR A 67 -1.49 27.90 -24.62
N VAL A 68 -2.14 27.16 -25.51
CA VAL A 68 -3.06 26.10 -25.11
C VAL A 68 -2.54 24.80 -25.68
N SER A 69 -2.32 23.83 -24.81
CA SER A 69 -1.77 22.54 -25.19
C SER A 69 -2.52 21.39 -24.51
N TYR A 70 -2.65 20.30 -25.21
CA TYR A 70 -3.23 19.05 -24.70
C TYR A 70 -2.52 17.87 -25.37
N VAL A 71 -2.47 16.71 -24.67
CA VAL A 71 -1.80 15.51 -25.20
C VAL A 71 -2.50 15.05 -26.48
N GLY A 72 -1.72 14.86 -27.55
CA GLY A 72 -2.27 14.46 -28.87
C GLY A 72 -2.77 15.64 -29.73
N TYR A 73 -2.62 16.90 -29.26
CA TYR A 73 -3.10 18.08 -29.99
C TYR A 73 -1.97 19.07 -30.29
N LYS A 74 -2.12 19.81 -31.39
CA LYS A 74 -1.21 20.93 -31.72
C LYS A 74 -1.37 22.04 -30.71
N THR A 75 -0.27 22.49 -30.14
CA THR A 75 -0.28 23.68 -29.26
C THR A 75 -0.74 24.89 -30.05
N GLN A 76 -1.82 25.52 -29.61
CA GLN A 76 -2.36 26.72 -30.24
C GLN A 76 -2.01 27.96 -29.43
N THR A 77 -1.68 29.04 -30.11
CA THR A 77 -1.44 30.35 -29.45
C THR A 77 -2.55 31.31 -29.85
N ILE A 78 -3.23 31.87 -28.85
CA ILE A 78 -4.26 32.89 -29.06
C ILE A 78 -3.88 34.18 -28.36
N LYS A 79 -4.17 35.33 -29.00
CA LYS A 79 -3.95 36.65 -28.40
C LYS A 79 -5.25 37.15 -27.80
N VAL A 80 -5.27 37.41 -26.50
CA VAL A 80 -6.44 37.90 -25.77
C VAL A 80 -6.09 39.18 -25.03
N LYS A 81 -6.89 40.21 -25.19
CA LYS A 81 -6.73 41.46 -24.44
C LYS A 81 -7.62 41.41 -23.20
N ALA A 82 -7.04 41.65 -22.05
CA ALA A 82 -7.73 41.65 -20.74
C ALA A 82 -8.32 43.03 -20.44
N ASP A 83 -9.11 43.62 -21.39
CA ASP A 83 -9.77 44.91 -21.23
C ASP A 83 -11.09 44.84 -20.47
N ARG A 84 -11.76 43.72 -20.51
CA ARG A 84 -13.03 43.42 -19.83
C ARG A 84 -13.15 41.94 -19.57
N LYS A 85 -14.11 41.55 -18.74
CA LYS A 85 -14.44 40.11 -18.57
C LYS A 85 -14.73 39.51 -19.95
N ARG A 86 -13.95 38.50 -20.32
CA ARG A 86 -14.01 37.92 -21.65
C ARG A 86 -14.05 36.40 -21.55
N THR A 87 -14.92 35.78 -22.35
CA THR A 87 -14.98 34.30 -22.50
C THR A 87 -14.55 33.95 -23.92
N VAL A 88 -13.60 33.02 -24.03
CA VAL A 88 -13.07 32.53 -25.32
C VAL A 88 -13.25 31.03 -25.45
N THR A 89 -13.61 30.56 -26.64
CA THR A 89 -13.63 29.12 -26.96
C THR A 89 -12.41 28.82 -27.83
N ILE A 90 -11.58 27.92 -27.38
CA ILE A 90 -10.35 27.49 -28.04
C ILE A 90 -10.56 26.10 -28.58
N LYS A 91 -10.32 25.92 -29.88
CA LYS A 91 -10.47 24.62 -30.52
C LYS A 91 -9.09 24.10 -30.89
N LEU A 92 -8.66 23.01 -30.29
CA LEU A 92 -7.38 22.38 -30.60
C LEU A 92 -7.56 21.35 -31.74
N GLU A 93 -6.62 21.35 -32.67
CA GLU A 93 -6.49 20.36 -33.73
C GLU A 93 -5.58 19.23 -33.29
N HIS A 94 -5.86 18.00 -33.71
CA HIS A 94 -4.97 16.86 -33.44
C HIS A 94 -3.57 17.09 -34.02
N ASP A 95 -2.53 16.75 -33.25
CA ASP A 95 -1.15 16.80 -33.71
C ASP A 95 -0.74 15.46 -34.32
N ASN A 96 -0.52 15.46 -35.64
CA ASN A 96 -0.08 14.29 -36.38
C ASN A 96 1.43 14.00 -36.26
N GLN A 97 2.18 14.76 -35.49
CA GLN A 97 3.61 14.57 -35.24
C GLN A 97 3.83 14.19 -33.76
N LEU A 98 4.47 13.05 -33.54
CA LEU A 98 4.99 12.65 -32.22
C LEU A 98 6.07 13.63 -31.75
N ARG A 99 5.66 14.80 -31.30
CA ARG A 99 6.53 15.70 -30.53
C ARG A 99 6.26 15.48 -29.06
N ASP A 100 7.32 15.26 -28.28
CA ASP A 100 7.26 15.33 -26.81
C ASP A 100 6.82 16.76 -26.41
N VAL A 101 5.52 16.99 -26.40
CA VAL A 101 4.94 18.20 -25.82
C VAL A 101 4.97 18.03 -24.32
N THR A 102 5.97 18.61 -23.69
CA THR A 102 6.02 18.73 -22.24
C THR A 102 4.96 19.74 -21.82
N ILE A 103 3.79 19.25 -21.43
CA ILE A 103 2.71 20.09 -20.93
C ILE A 103 3.05 20.44 -19.49
N TYR A 104 3.44 21.69 -19.28
CA TYR A 104 3.57 22.27 -17.94
C TYR A 104 2.32 23.09 -17.62
N ALA A 105 1.22 22.43 -17.36
CA ALA A 105 0.15 23.13 -16.68
C ALA A 105 0.43 23.08 -15.16
N PRO A 106 0.21 24.14 -14.41
CA PRO A 106 0.21 24.05 -12.96
C PRO A 106 -0.91 23.07 -12.58
N SER A 107 -0.53 22.01 -11.89
CA SER A 107 -1.48 21.08 -11.28
C SER A 107 -2.50 21.86 -10.42
N GLU A 108 -3.74 21.42 -10.36
CA GLU A 108 -4.70 21.95 -9.36
C GLU A 108 -4.16 21.76 -7.93
N ILE A 109 -3.17 20.90 -7.76
CA ILE A 109 -2.45 20.59 -6.53
C ILE A 109 -1.11 21.32 -6.56
N GLY A 110 -0.85 22.16 -5.58
CA GLY A 110 0.38 22.94 -5.46
C GLY A 110 0.20 24.15 -4.54
N ILE A 111 1.18 25.03 -4.56
CA ILE A 111 1.18 26.20 -3.65
C ILE A 111 -0.05 27.10 -3.82
N ARG A 112 -0.60 27.17 -5.02
CA ARG A 112 -1.77 28.05 -5.33
C ARG A 112 -3.12 27.39 -5.04
N SER A 113 -3.19 26.09 -4.80
CA SER A 113 -4.40 25.39 -4.44
C SER A 113 -4.81 25.66 -2.98
N SER A 114 -6.11 25.69 -2.69
CA SER A 114 -6.64 25.66 -1.31
C SER A 114 -6.34 24.35 -0.63
N GLN A 115 -6.26 23.28 -1.41
CA GLN A 115 -5.98 21.94 -0.88
C GLN A 115 -4.56 21.90 -0.29
N MET A 116 -4.47 21.46 0.96
CA MET A 116 -3.23 21.23 1.67
C MET A 116 -2.87 19.73 1.67
N SER A 117 -1.58 19.43 1.84
CA SER A 117 -1.10 18.03 2.02
C SER A 117 -1.43 17.10 0.84
N ALA A 118 -1.57 17.63 -0.36
CA ALA A 118 -1.81 16.88 -1.58
C ALA A 118 -0.60 16.96 -2.50
N ASN A 119 -0.18 15.83 -3.04
CA ASN A 119 0.89 15.75 -4.03
C ASN A 119 0.43 14.93 -5.24
N GLU A 120 0.82 15.36 -6.40
CA GLU A 120 0.61 14.66 -7.66
C GLU A 120 1.95 14.26 -8.26
N LEU A 121 2.03 13.02 -8.72
CA LEU A 121 3.15 12.51 -9.49
C LEU A 121 2.69 12.14 -10.90
N SER A 122 3.27 12.79 -11.88
CA SER A 122 3.10 12.42 -13.29
C SER A 122 3.81 11.10 -13.59
N ILE A 123 3.34 10.36 -14.57
CA ILE A 123 3.98 9.12 -15.03
C ILE A 123 5.44 9.36 -15.46
N ARG A 124 5.76 10.53 -16.00
CA ARG A 124 7.14 10.90 -16.33
C ARG A 124 8.04 10.95 -15.08
N GLN A 125 7.57 11.58 -14.00
CA GLN A 125 8.29 11.64 -12.73
C GLN A 125 8.46 10.24 -12.14
N ILE A 126 7.42 9.40 -12.16
CA ILE A 126 7.46 8.01 -11.69
C ILE A 126 8.49 7.20 -12.49
N LYS A 127 8.46 7.28 -13.82
CA LYS A 127 9.43 6.58 -14.70
C LYS A 127 10.85 7.10 -14.61
N SER A 128 11.07 8.28 -14.01
CA SER A 128 12.41 8.82 -13.78
C SER A 128 13.09 8.28 -12.53
N ILE A 129 12.36 7.60 -11.64
CA ILE A 129 12.92 6.95 -10.45
C ILE A 129 13.60 5.64 -10.85
N PRO A 130 14.77 5.28 -10.25
CA PRO A 130 15.38 3.99 -10.50
C PRO A 130 14.43 2.83 -10.27
N ALA A 131 14.37 1.90 -11.21
CA ALA A 131 13.52 0.72 -11.14
C ALA A 131 14.12 -0.32 -10.16
N THR A 132 13.28 -0.98 -9.38
CA THR A 132 13.69 -2.09 -8.54
C THR A 132 13.45 -3.39 -9.31
N LEU A 133 14.48 -4.22 -9.50
CA LEU A 133 14.41 -5.47 -10.27
C LEU A 133 13.88 -5.28 -11.72
N GLY A 134 14.12 -4.09 -12.30
CA GLY A 134 13.66 -3.77 -13.66
C GLY A 134 12.22 -3.28 -13.75
N GLU A 135 11.50 -3.12 -12.63
CA GLU A 135 10.13 -2.61 -12.61
C GLU A 135 10.04 -1.21 -12.00
N VAL A 136 9.35 -0.33 -12.70
CA VAL A 136 8.96 1.00 -12.20
C VAL A 136 7.67 0.85 -11.41
N ASP A 137 7.67 1.32 -10.16
CA ASP A 137 6.57 1.12 -9.22
C ASP A 137 5.96 2.43 -8.75
N ILE A 138 4.64 2.54 -8.85
CA ILE A 138 3.88 3.74 -8.52
C ILE A 138 3.84 3.98 -7.01
N LEU A 139 3.60 2.94 -6.20
CA LEU A 139 3.54 3.08 -4.75
C LEU A 139 4.91 3.38 -4.15
N LYS A 140 5.98 2.75 -4.68
CA LYS A 140 7.36 3.08 -4.29
C LYS A 140 7.72 4.53 -4.63
N ALA A 141 7.24 5.04 -5.76
CA ALA A 141 7.40 6.45 -6.09
C ALA A 141 6.73 7.36 -5.05
N LEU A 142 5.53 7.02 -4.58
CA LEU A 142 4.85 7.77 -3.52
C LEU A 142 5.59 7.72 -2.17
N GLN A 143 6.31 6.64 -1.86
CA GLN A 143 7.12 6.52 -0.64
C GLN A 143 8.29 7.52 -0.58
N THR A 144 8.68 8.09 -1.73
CA THR A 144 9.72 9.13 -1.80
C THR A 144 9.20 10.53 -1.45
N LEU A 145 7.89 10.70 -1.26
CA LEU A 145 7.26 11.96 -0.86
C LEU A 145 7.29 12.14 0.68
N PRO A 146 7.32 13.37 1.18
CA PRO A 146 7.33 13.59 2.62
C PRO A 146 6.01 13.15 3.25
N GLY A 147 6.08 12.59 4.48
CA GLY A 147 4.93 12.07 5.22
C GLY A 147 4.45 10.69 4.77
N VAL A 148 5.07 10.08 3.75
CA VAL A 148 4.79 8.73 3.26
C VAL A 148 5.97 7.82 3.58
N GLN A 149 5.70 6.70 4.20
CA GLN A 149 6.74 5.74 4.65
C GLN A 149 6.44 4.35 4.09
N SER A 150 7.48 3.55 3.89
CA SER A 150 7.36 2.11 3.61
C SER A 150 7.29 1.29 4.89
N GLY A 151 6.73 0.11 4.83
CA GLY A 151 6.75 -0.86 5.93
C GLY A 151 8.16 -1.42 6.19
N SER A 152 8.84 -1.86 5.15
CA SER A 152 10.23 -2.34 5.19
C SER A 152 10.93 -2.08 3.86
N ASP A 153 12.24 -2.25 3.84
CA ASP A 153 13.03 -2.08 2.62
C ASP A 153 12.51 -2.97 1.48
N GLY A 154 12.38 -2.37 0.30
CA GLY A 154 11.90 -3.04 -0.92
C GLY A 154 10.38 -3.25 -1.01
N THR A 155 9.57 -2.96 0.03
CA THR A 155 8.11 -3.13 -0.03
C THR A 155 7.38 -1.91 -0.59
N ALA A 156 6.27 -2.14 -1.32
CA ALA A 156 5.43 -1.10 -1.92
C ALA A 156 4.36 -0.53 -0.96
N GLY A 157 4.12 -1.17 0.19
CA GLY A 157 3.15 -0.72 1.18
C GLY A 157 3.40 0.69 1.69
N ILE A 158 2.34 1.46 1.89
CA ILE A 158 2.42 2.85 2.32
C ILE A 158 1.81 3.06 3.71
N TYR A 159 2.49 3.88 4.51
CA TYR A 159 2.07 4.35 5.82
C TYR A 159 2.17 5.86 5.84
N VAL A 160 1.06 6.54 6.09
CA VAL A 160 0.99 7.99 5.96
C VAL A 160 0.71 8.63 7.30
N ARG A 161 1.59 9.56 7.73
CA ARG A 161 1.42 10.36 8.96
C ARG A 161 1.03 9.53 10.18
N GLY A 162 1.76 8.45 10.42
CA GLY A 162 1.56 7.56 11.56
C GLY A 162 0.27 6.73 11.54
N GLY A 163 -0.43 6.69 10.43
CA GLY A 163 -1.54 5.76 10.21
C GLY A 163 -1.04 4.36 9.88
N ASN A 164 -1.88 3.34 10.10
CA ASN A 164 -1.62 1.98 9.70
C ASN A 164 -1.89 1.80 8.19
N TYR A 165 -1.50 0.66 7.65
CA TYR A 165 -1.65 0.31 6.24
C TYR A 165 -3.11 0.40 5.75
N ASP A 166 -4.05 -0.16 6.54
CA ASP A 166 -5.49 -0.16 6.27
C ASP A 166 -6.16 1.22 6.31
N GLN A 167 -5.45 2.22 6.86
CA GLN A 167 -5.96 3.59 7.00
C GLN A 167 -5.69 4.45 5.75
N ASN A 168 -5.15 3.85 4.69
CA ASN A 168 -4.95 4.49 3.40
C ASN A 168 -5.95 3.94 2.39
N GLN A 169 -6.68 4.82 1.72
CA GLN A 169 -7.54 4.43 0.61
C GLN A 169 -6.73 4.48 -0.68
N ILE A 170 -6.64 3.36 -1.36
CA ILE A 170 -6.01 3.28 -2.67
C ILE A 170 -7.10 2.92 -3.67
N THR A 171 -7.23 3.69 -4.75
CA THR A 171 -8.30 3.50 -5.74
C THR A 171 -7.76 3.43 -7.16
N ILE A 172 -8.48 2.68 -8.00
CA ILE A 172 -8.41 2.75 -9.45
C ILE A 172 -9.70 3.41 -9.93
N ASP A 173 -9.60 4.60 -10.52
CA ASP A 173 -10.76 5.38 -11.00
C ASP A 173 -11.84 5.59 -9.94
N GLY A 174 -11.44 5.70 -8.66
CA GLY A 174 -12.34 5.90 -7.52
C GLY A 174 -12.93 4.61 -6.92
N PHE A 175 -12.57 3.43 -7.42
CA PHE A 175 -12.93 2.12 -6.86
C PHE A 175 -11.80 1.57 -5.98
N PRO A 176 -12.08 1.10 -4.76
CA PRO A 176 -11.04 0.69 -3.82
C PRO A 176 -10.28 -0.54 -4.30
N VAL A 177 -8.96 -0.55 -4.04
CA VAL A 177 -8.09 -1.71 -4.18
C VAL A 177 -7.57 -2.07 -2.79
N TYR A 178 -7.89 -3.25 -2.32
CA TYR A 178 -7.39 -3.77 -1.06
C TYR A 178 -6.08 -4.51 -1.32
N ASN A 179 -5.09 -4.32 -0.45
CA ASN A 179 -3.78 -4.94 -0.61
C ASN A 179 -3.23 -4.81 -2.07
N PRO A 180 -2.85 -3.58 -2.50
CA PRO A 180 -2.47 -3.28 -3.89
C PRO A 180 -1.04 -3.72 -4.23
N GLU A 181 -0.66 -4.93 -3.82
CA GLU A 181 0.72 -5.43 -3.91
C GLU A 181 0.79 -6.86 -4.41
N HIS A 182 1.81 -7.12 -5.24
CA HIS A 182 2.25 -8.44 -5.67
C HIS A 182 3.51 -8.87 -4.92
N LEU A 183 3.79 -10.18 -4.91
CA LEU A 183 5.01 -10.78 -4.35
C LEU A 183 5.25 -10.38 -2.89
N LYS A 184 4.18 -10.37 -2.05
CA LYS A 184 4.26 -9.98 -0.63
C LYS A 184 4.85 -8.58 -0.41
N GLY A 185 4.49 -7.65 -1.28
CA GLY A 185 4.87 -6.25 -1.18
C GLY A 185 5.98 -5.78 -2.12
N PHE A 186 6.62 -6.65 -2.90
CA PHE A 186 7.73 -6.23 -3.75
C PHE A 186 7.33 -5.40 -4.96
N VAL A 187 6.11 -5.53 -5.47
CA VAL A 187 5.62 -4.81 -6.65
C VAL A 187 4.19 -4.38 -6.43
N SER A 188 3.83 -3.17 -6.88
CA SER A 188 2.44 -2.72 -6.87
C SER A 188 1.62 -3.31 -8.02
N VAL A 189 0.31 -3.35 -7.83
CA VAL A 189 -0.66 -3.82 -8.83
C VAL A 189 -0.83 -2.86 -10.02
N PHE A 190 -0.22 -1.69 -9.99
CA PHE A 190 -0.42 -0.63 -10.98
C PHE A 190 0.58 -0.74 -12.12
N SER A 191 0.09 -0.92 -13.34
CA SER A 191 0.90 -0.83 -14.55
C SER A 191 1.14 0.64 -14.92
N PRO A 192 2.40 1.14 -14.95
CA PRO A 192 2.68 2.52 -15.33
C PRO A 192 2.23 2.89 -16.74
N GLU A 193 2.01 1.91 -17.62
CA GLU A 193 1.56 2.15 -18.98
C GLU A 193 0.05 2.48 -19.04
N MET A 194 -0.73 2.03 -18.05
CA MET A 194 -2.17 2.27 -17.95
C MET A 194 -2.55 3.52 -17.18
N VAL A 195 -1.62 4.07 -16.36
CA VAL A 195 -1.92 5.17 -15.45
C VAL A 195 -1.68 6.52 -16.13
N SER A 196 -2.63 7.46 -15.98
CA SER A 196 -2.52 8.84 -16.46
C SER A 196 -1.87 9.75 -15.41
N GLY A 197 -2.19 9.55 -14.14
CA GLY A 197 -1.68 10.30 -13.01
C GLY A 197 -1.99 9.64 -11.67
N VAL A 198 -1.26 10.03 -10.66
CA VAL A 198 -1.47 9.56 -9.28
C VAL A 198 -1.47 10.74 -8.34
N THR A 199 -2.55 10.86 -7.58
CA THR A 199 -2.70 11.88 -6.56
C THR A 199 -2.74 11.25 -5.18
N ILE A 200 -1.95 11.77 -4.26
CA ILE A 200 -2.00 11.41 -2.84
C ILE A 200 -2.44 12.61 -1.99
N TYR A 201 -3.45 12.40 -1.15
CA TYR A 201 -3.89 13.31 -0.12
C TYR A 201 -3.48 12.75 1.25
N LYS A 202 -2.63 13.47 2.00
CA LYS A 202 -2.05 13.02 3.28
C LYS A 202 -2.83 13.57 4.48
N GLY A 203 -4.06 13.07 4.71
CA GLY A 203 -5.00 13.67 5.65
C GLY A 203 -5.56 15.01 5.12
N GLY A 204 -6.57 15.57 5.74
CA GLY A 204 -7.14 16.82 5.27
C GLY A 204 -7.70 16.76 3.83
N PHE A 205 -8.03 15.59 3.34
CA PHE A 205 -8.59 15.42 2.00
C PHE A 205 -10.01 15.97 1.88
N PRO A 206 -10.43 16.41 0.68
CA PRO A 206 -11.76 17.01 0.44
C PRO A 206 -12.93 16.10 0.89
N ALA A 207 -14.10 16.70 1.18
CA ALA A 207 -15.25 15.96 1.72
C ALA A 207 -15.80 14.87 0.76
N ARG A 208 -15.53 14.96 -0.53
CA ARG A 208 -15.86 13.92 -1.52
C ARG A 208 -15.17 12.58 -1.29
N TYR A 209 -14.04 12.56 -0.59
CA TYR A 209 -13.32 11.34 -0.20
C TYR A 209 -13.67 10.96 1.25
N GLY A 210 -13.62 9.67 1.59
CA GLY A 210 -13.92 9.19 2.94
C GLY A 210 -13.52 7.77 3.19
N SER A 211 -13.99 7.20 4.32
CA SER A 211 -13.83 5.79 4.69
C SER A 211 -12.40 5.36 5.02
N ARG A 212 -11.49 6.31 5.29
CA ARG A 212 -10.13 6.06 5.77
C ARG A 212 -9.67 7.17 6.70
N LEU A 213 -8.68 6.85 7.57
CA LEU A 213 -8.19 7.76 8.61
C LEU A 213 -6.94 8.53 8.23
N SER A 214 -6.20 8.14 7.17
CA SER A 214 -4.85 8.62 6.98
C SER A 214 -4.60 9.26 5.64
N SER A 215 -4.87 8.58 4.54
CA SER A 215 -4.64 9.11 3.20
C SER A 215 -5.63 8.57 2.18
N VAL A 216 -5.67 9.25 1.04
CA VAL A 216 -6.29 8.77 -0.20
C VAL A 216 -5.27 8.82 -1.30
N VAL A 217 -5.05 7.70 -1.97
CA VAL A 217 -4.26 7.57 -3.20
C VAL A 217 -5.24 7.29 -4.33
N ASP A 218 -5.38 8.23 -5.23
CA ASP A 218 -6.27 8.12 -6.37
C ASP A 218 -5.44 7.89 -7.64
N VAL A 219 -5.57 6.70 -8.21
CA VAL A 219 -4.87 6.28 -9.43
C VAL A 219 -5.86 6.33 -10.57
N GLU A 220 -5.64 7.26 -11.50
CA GLU A 220 -6.46 7.42 -12.68
C GLU A 220 -5.86 6.64 -13.85
N LEU A 221 -6.70 5.84 -14.52
CA LEU A 221 -6.31 5.15 -15.74
C LEU A 221 -6.43 6.11 -16.93
N LYS A 222 -5.56 5.95 -17.93
CA LYS A 222 -5.69 6.67 -19.17
C LYS A 222 -6.72 6.00 -20.09
N ASP A 223 -7.49 6.80 -20.79
CA ASP A 223 -8.29 6.30 -21.91
C ASP A 223 -7.34 5.86 -23.03
N GLY A 224 -7.71 4.92 -23.85
CA GLY A 224 -6.95 4.63 -25.04
C GLY A 224 -7.00 5.79 -26.04
N ASP A 225 -6.09 5.80 -26.99
CA ASP A 225 -6.12 6.76 -28.10
C ASP A 225 -7.38 6.51 -28.97
N PHE A 226 -8.13 7.57 -29.28
CA PHE A 226 -9.36 7.49 -30.07
C PHE A 226 -9.11 7.44 -31.58
N ASP A 227 -7.87 7.66 -32.03
CA ASP A 227 -7.53 7.84 -33.45
C ASP A 227 -6.53 6.84 -33.99
N ARG A 228 -5.59 6.37 -33.14
CA ARG A 228 -4.46 5.53 -33.53
C ARG A 228 -4.22 4.39 -32.58
N TYR A 229 -3.63 3.33 -33.10
CA TYR A 229 -3.14 2.23 -32.28
C TYR A 229 -1.72 2.52 -31.81
N HIS A 230 -1.49 2.27 -30.54
CA HIS A 230 -0.19 2.33 -29.88
C HIS A 230 -0.01 1.07 -29.03
N GLY A 231 1.24 0.69 -28.87
CA GLY A 231 1.55 -0.43 -28.00
C GLY A 231 2.93 -0.32 -27.40
N SER A 232 3.15 -1.06 -26.34
CA SER A 232 4.47 -1.25 -25.77
C SER A 232 4.64 -2.66 -25.23
N LEU A 233 5.83 -3.20 -25.40
CA LEU A 233 6.27 -4.45 -24.81
C LEU A 233 7.47 -4.13 -23.93
N THR A 234 7.40 -4.47 -22.65
CA THR A 234 8.49 -4.35 -21.70
C THR A 234 8.88 -5.74 -21.21
N ALA A 235 10.17 -6.07 -21.28
CA ALA A 235 10.74 -7.27 -20.70
C ALA A 235 11.75 -6.86 -19.63
N GLY A 236 11.51 -7.22 -18.39
CA GLY A 236 12.40 -7.01 -17.23
C GLY A 236 12.96 -8.32 -16.72
N MET A 237 13.77 -8.28 -15.66
CA MET A 237 14.29 -9.50 -15.04
C MET A 237 13.23 -10.28 -14.27
N MET A 238 12.17 -9.62 -13.79
CA MET A 238 11.18 -10.21 -12.91
C MET A 238 9.89 -10.56 -13.63
N SER A 239 9.47 -9.71 -14.58
CA SER A 239 8.22 -9.85 -15.32
C SER A 239 8.31 -9.25 -16.72
N SER A 240 7.33 -9.59 -17.55
CA SER A 240 7.08 -8.90 -18.82
C SER A 240 5.68 -8.30 -18.83
N ALA A 241 5.56 -7.15 -19.49
CA ALA A 241 4.31 -6.43 -19.66
C ALA A 241 4.05 -6.09 -21.12
N LEU A 242 2.81 -6.34 -21.57
CA LEU A 242 2.32 -5.91 -22.87
C LEU A 242 1.18 -4.90 -22.66
N HIS A 243 1.27 -3.77 -23.36
CA HIS A 243 0.22 -2.78 -23.38
C HIS A 243 -0.18 -2.48 -24.82
N ILE A 244 -1.48 -2.39 -25.08
CA ILE A 244 -2.05 -2.04 -26.38
C ILE A 244 -3.23 -1.09 -26.16
N GLU A 245 -3.28 -0.01 -26.93
CA GLU A 245 -4.39 0.95 -26.91
C GLU A 245 -4.73 1.40 -28.33
N GLY A 246 -5.96 1.86 -28.53
CA GLY A 246 -6.39 2.39 -29.80
C GLY A 246 -7.91 2.50 -29.94
N PRO A 247 -8.39 2.94 -31.14
CA PRO A 247 -9.81 3.08 -31.42
C PRO A 247 -10.48 1.73 -31.71
N ILE A 248 -11.65 1.47 -31.10
CA ILE A 248 -12.62 0.47 -31.58
C ILE A 248 -13.51 1.14 -32.65
N TRP A 249 -13.96 2.35 -32.35
CA TRP A 249 -14.68 3.21 -33.25
C TRP A 249 -14.04 4.59 -33.21
N LYS A 250 -13.36 4.91 -34.30
CA LYS A 250 -12.53 6.12 -34.42
C LYS A 250 -13.29 7.36 -33.99
N GLY A 251 -12.69 8.17 -33.14
CA GLY A 251 -13.27 9.39 -32.58
C GLY A 251 -14.34 9.16 -31.49
N HIS A 252 -14.90 7.97 -31.35
CA HIS A 252 -16.01 7.68 -30.43
C HIS A 252 -15.67 6.68 -29.34
N THR A 253 -14.97 5.59 -29.67
CA THR A 253 -14.68 4.52 -28.70
C THR A 253 -13.22 4.16 -28.75
N SER A 254 -12.55 4.21 -27.61
CA SER A 254 -11.17 3.74 -27.46
C SER A 254 -11.08 2.65 -26.39
N PHE A 255 -10.04 1.84 -26.51
CA PHE A 255 -9.65 0.87 -25.49
C PHE A 255 -8.19 1.05 -25.11
N SER A 256 -7.85 0.63 -23.90
CA SER A 256 -6.48 0.49 -23.41
C SER A 256 -6.41 -0.76 -22.57
N VAL A 257 -5.48 -1.67 -22.84
CA VAL A 257 -5.32 -2.94 -22.13
C VAL A 257 -3.84 -3.17 -21.86
N SER A 258 -3.52 -3.56 -20.63
CA SER A 258 -2.19 -4.00 -20.25
C SER A 258 -2.28 -5.34 -19.52
N GLY A 259 -1.41 -6.26 -19.89
CA GLY A 259 -1.21 -7.52 -19.16
C GLY A 259 0.24 -7.65 -18.72
N ARG A 260 0.44 -8.12 -17.50
CA ARG A 260 1.75 -8.37 -16.90
C ARG A 260 1.79 -9.76 -16.29
N ALA A 261 2.93 -10.46 -16.45
CA ALA A 261 3.15 -11.77 -15.86
C ALA A 261 4.60 -11.92 -15.42
N SER A 262 4.78 -12.48 -14.23
CA SER A 262 6.11 -12.79 -13.70
C SER A 262 6.59 -14.15 -14.19
N TYR A 263 7.91 -14.26 -14.35
CA TYR A 263 8.62 -15.53 -14.61
C TYR A 263 9.79 -15.71 -13.63
N LEU A 264 9.65 -15.11 -12.45
CA LEU A 264 10.67 -15.10 -11.41
C LEU A 264 11.15 -16.52 -11.05
N ASN A 265 10.22 -17.48 -11.03
CA ASN A 265 10.55 -18.87 -10.74
C ASN A 265 11.50 -19.49 -11.77
N ALA A 266 11.44 -19.10 -13.05
CA ALA A 266 12.33 -19.60 -14.08
C ALA A 266 13.79 -19.15 -13.88
N ILE A 267 14.00 -18.03 -13.20
CA ILE A 267 15.33 -17.47 -12.93
C ILE A 267 15.79 -17.80 -11.50
N VAL A 268 14.94 -17.54 -10.50
CA VAL A 268 15.33 -17.64 -9.08
C VAL A 268 15.44 -19.09 -8.61
N ILE A 269 14.52 -19.97 -9.02
CA ILE A 269 14.52 -21.36 -8.55
C ILE A 269 15.81 -22.11 -8.93
N PRO A 270 16.30 -22.07 -10.19
CA PRO A 270 17.55 -22.73 -10.54
C PRO A 270 18.75 -22.24 -9.73
N VAL A 271 18.82 -20.91 -9.49
CA VAL A 271 19.91 -20.31 -8.70
C VAL A 271 19.80 -20.75 -7.23
N MET A 272 18.63 -20.68 -6.64
CA MET A 272 18.41 -21.10 -5.25
C MET A 272 18.67 -22.60 -5.07
N LYS A 273 18.24 -23.43 -6.00
CA LYS A 273 18.49 -24.86 -5.98
C LYS A 273 19.99 -25.16 -6.01
N HIS A 274 20.74 -24.49 -6.88
CA HIS A 274 22.20 -24.66 -6.95
C HIS A 274 22.90 -24.26 -5.64
N ILE A 275 22.45 -23.20 -4.97
CA ILE A 275 23.01 -22.75 -3.68
C ILE A 275 22.68 -23.77 -2.58
N ILE A 276 21.45 -24.25 -2.52
CA ILE A 276 20.96 -25.17 -1.49
C ILE A 276 21.61 -26.55 -1.64
N ASP A 277 21.64 -27.09 -2.85
CA ASP A 277 22.24 -28.39 -3.14
C ASP A 277 23.72 -28.40 -2.76
N ASN A 278 24.43 -27.29 -2.95
CA ASN A 278 25.87 -27.18 -2.57
C ASN A 278 26.11 -27.05 -1.05
N GLN A 279 25.07 -26.73 -0.27
CA GLN A 279 25.21 -26.58 1.20
C GLN A 279 24.66 -27.75 2.00
N ASN A 280 24.20 -28.83 1.36
CA ASN A 280 23.49 -29.96 2.01
C ASN A 280 22.32 -29.53 2.92
N VAL A 281 21.68 -28.41 2.61
CA VAL A 281 20.56 -27.88 3.37
C VAL A 281 19.27 -28.37 2.72
N LEU A 282 18.51 -29.20 3.40
CA LEU A 282 17.17 -29.65 3.02
C LEU A 282 16.16 -28.54 3.29
N ASN A 283 16.30 -27.38 2.63
CA ASN A 283 15.35 -26.28 2.82
C ASN A 283 14.33 -26.24 1.68
N PRO A 284 13.06 -26.13 1.99
CA PRO A 284 12.03 -25.90 1.00
C PRO A 284 12.27 -24.55 0.33
N TYR A 285 12.20 -24.49 -0.99
CA TYR A 285 12.27 -23.24 -1.72
C TYR A 285 10.87 -22.76 -2.09
N LEU A 286 10.69 -21.45 -2.05
CA LEU A 286 9.43 -20.78 -2.31
C LEU A 286 9.28 -20.49 -3.81
N LYS A 287 8.16 -20.91 -4.39
CA LYS A 287 7.78 -20.56 -5.77
C LYS A 287 6.80 -19.40 -5.71
N LEU A 288 7.19 -18.27 -6.28
CA LEU A 288 6.39 -17.05 -6.33
C LEU A 288 6.08 -16.67 -7.77
N ASN A 289 4.81 -16.53 -8.10
CA ASN A 289 4.36 -16.01 -9.40
C ASN A 289 3.23 -15.02 -9.20
N TYR A 290 3.14 -14.06 -10.11
CA TYR A 290 1.97 -13.21 -10.22
C TYR A 290 1.63 -12.93 -11.68
N TYR A 291 0.39 -12.56 -11.89
CA TYR A 291 -0.08 -11.93 -13.13
C TYR A 291 -1.12 -10.87 -12.82
N ASP A 292 -1.22 -9.89 -13.70
CA ASP A 292 -2.30 -8.93 -13.71
C ASP A 292 -2.73 -8.51 -15.11
N VAL A 293 -3.98 -8.07 -15.21
CA VAL A 293 -4.57 -7.46 -16.40
C VAL A 293 -5.34 -6.23 -15.97
N THR A 294 -5.03 -5.11 -16.61
CA THR A 294 -5.77 -3.85 -16.47
C THR A 294 -6.37 -3.49 -17.83
N ALA A 295 -7.64 -3.14 -17.84
CA ALA A 295 -8.32 -2.73 -19.08
C ALA A 295 -9.19 -1.50 -18.84
N ARG A 296 -9.26 -0.64 -19.84
CA ARG A 296 -10.17 0.51 -19.87
C ARG A 296 -10.83 0.64 -21.24
N LEU A 297 -12.11 0.90 -21.22
CA LEU A 297 -12.91 1.25 -22.38
C LEU A 297 -13.50 2.64 -22.16
N ALA A 298 -13.38 3.53 -23.13
CA ALA A 298 -13.99 4.84 -23.08
C ALA A 298 -14.87 5.05 -24.33
N HIS A 299 -16.12 5.46 -24.12
CA HIS A 299 -17.07 5.74 -25.18
C HIS A 299 -17.67 7.14 -25.01
N ARG A 300 -17.70 7.88 -26.11
CA ARG A 300 -18.27 9.22 -26.24
C ARG A 300 -19.57 9.12 -27.01
N PHE A 301 -20.72 9.13 -26.30
CA PHE A 301 -22.04 9.15 -26.96
C PHE A 301 -22.32 10.48 -27.63
N SER A 302 -21.90 11.57 -26.94
CA SER A 302 -22.10 12.93 -27.37
C SER A 302 -21.02 13.85 -26.78
N LYS A 303 -21.06 15.15 -27.13
CA LYS A 303 -20.22 16.18 -26.51
C LYS A 303 -20.48 16.36 -25.01
N ARG A 304 -21.60 15.83 -24.49
CA ARG A 304 -22.04 15.96 -23.09
C ARG A 304 -21.99 14.65 -22.33
N ASP A 305 -21.90 13.52 -23.04
CA ASP A 305 -22.05 12.20 -22.46
C ASP A 305 -20.85 11.32 -22.77
N ARG A 306 -20.19 10.87 -21.70
CA ARG A 306 -19.06 9.94 -21.78
C ARG A 306 -19.26 8.82 -20.77
N LEU A 307 -19.07 7.59 -21.21
CA LEU A 307 -19.06 6.39 -20.40
C LEU A 307 -17.65 5.78 -20.41
N THR A 308 -17.16 5.43 -19.25
CA THR A 308 -15.92 4.66 -19.12
C THR A 308 -16.18 3.38 -18.34
N ALA A 309 -15.56 2.30 -18.78
CA ALA A 309 -15.50 1.04 -18.05
C ALA A 309 -14.04 0.74 -17.71
N SER A 310 -13.77 0.47 -16.46
CA SER A 310 -12.43 0.13 -15.95
C SER A 310 -12.48 -1.27 -15.36
N PHE A 311 -11.44 -2.05 -15.61
CA PHE A 311 -11.31 -3.41 -15.10
C PHE A 311 -9.88 -3.69 -14.68
N TYR A 312 -9.72 -4.36 -13.55
CA TYR A 312 -8.45 -4.89 -13.07
C TYR A 312 -8.67 -6.28 -12.50
N ILE A 313 -7.78 -7.19 -12.81
CA ILE A 313 -7.65 -8.49 -12.14
C ILE A 313 -6.17 -8.80 -11.96
N GLY A 314 -5.80 -9.19 -10.76
CA GLY A 314 -4.46 -9.65 -10.43
C GLY A 314 -4.50 -10.78 -9.43
N ASN A 315 -3.56 -11.69 -9.55
CA ASN A 315 -3.44 -12.82 -8.64
C ASN A 315 -1.98 -13.19 -8.44
N ASP A 316 -1.66 -13.51 -7.21
CA ASP A 316 -0.39 -14.09 -6.78
C ASP A 316 -0.61 -15.53 -6.34
N LYS A 317 0.39 -16.34 -6.54
CA LYS A 317 0.46 -17.69 -6.03
C LYS A 317 1.84 -17.95 -5.45
N ASP A 318 1.87 -18.44 -4.21
CA ASP A 318 3.06 -19.02 -3.64
C ASP A 318 2.83 -20.49 -3.27
N ASP A 319 3.78 -21.32 -3.58
CA ASP A 319 3.84 -22.71 -3.19
C ASP A 319 5.19 -22.94 -2.50
N VAL A 320 5.15 -23.37 -1.26
CA VAL A 320 6.33 -23.90 -0.59
C VAL A 320 6.53 -25.33 -1.07
N THR A 321 7.72 -25.65 -1.55
CA THR A 321 8.02 -27.02 -1.95
C THR A 321 7.81 -27.95 -0.77
N PRO A 322 7.08 -29.07 -0.95
CA PRO A 322 6.88 -30.03 0.11
C PRO A 322 8.20 -30.40 0.78
N SER A 323 8.21 -30.41 2.09
CA SER A 323 9.34 -30.82 2.90
C SER A 323 9.01 -32.10 3.64
N SER A 324 9.89 -33.10 3.54
CA SER A 324 9.80 -34.31 4.32
C SER A 324 11.04 -34.45 5.17
N TRP A 325 10.84 -34.82 6.43
CA TRP A 325 11.94 -35.06 7.36
C TRP A 325 11.82 -36.47 7.91
N HIS A 326 12.95 -37.19 7.82
CA HIS A 326 13.08 -38.48 8.47
C HIS A 326 14.06 -38.33 9.62
N THR A 327 13.61 -38.67 10.81
CA THR A 327 14.48 -38.71 11.99
C THR A 327 14.49 -40.13 12.54
N GLN A 328 15.68 -40.64 12.82
CA GLN A 328 15.88 -41.87 13.52
C GLN A 328 16.86 -41.67 14.64
N THR A 329 16.46 -41.93 15.87
CA THR A 329 17.35 -41.89 17.03
C THR A 329 17.35 -43.24 17.70
N ASN A 330 18.47 -43.62 18.27
CA ASN A 330 18.63 -44.87 19.01
C ASN A 330 19.20 -44.50 20.39
N GLU A 331 18.59 -45.03 21.44
CA GLU A 331 19.06 -44.92 22.82
C GLU A 331 19.26 -46.28 23.41
N TYR A 332 20.43 -46.53 24.01
CA TYR A 332 20.74 -47.83 24.66
C TYR A 332 20.64 -47.67 26.18
N PHE A 333 19.94 -48.61 26.81
CA PHE A 333 19.75 -48.67 28.24
C PHE A 333 20.47 -49.90 28.77
N PRO A 334 21.71 -49.73 29.31
CA PRO A 334 22.55 -50.87 29.70
C PRO A 334 21.98 -51.73 30.78
N GLU A 335 21.29 -51.17 31.77
CA GLU A 335 20.68 -51.87 32.90
C GLU A 335 19.53 -52.79 32.49
N GLU A 336 18.86 -52.48 31.38
CA GLU A 336 17.73 -53.24 30.86
C GLU A 336 18.12 -54.13 29.67
N GLU A 337 19.37 -54.03 29.19
CA GLU A 337 19.83 -54.64 27.91
C GLU A 337 18.86 -54.28 26.77
N LEU A 338 18.43 -53.01 26.71
CA LEU A 338 17.33 -52.52 25.83
C LEU A 338 17.82 -51.37 24.97
N THR A 339 17.63 -51.47 23.69
CA THR A 339 17.78 -50.33 22.74
C THR A 339 16.39 -49.86 22.35
N LYS A 340 16.10 -48.57 22.57
CA LYS A 340 14.91 -47.90 22.09
C LYS A 340 15.21 -47.19 20.77
N TYR A 341 14.31 -47.31 19.84
CA TYR A 341 14.38 -46.64 18.54
C TYR A 341 13.18 -45.73 18.39
N PHE A 342 13.44 -44.52 17.93
CA PHE A 342 12.41 -43.58 17.54
C PHE A 342 12.55 -43.28 16.06
N LYS A 343 11.47 -43.40 15.31
CA LYS A 343 11.36 -43.02 13.91
C LYS A 343 10.27 -41.99 13.78
N SER A 344 10.55 -40.92 13.04
CA SER A 344 9.56 -39.89 12.68
C SER A 344 9.67 -39.54 11.22
N GLU A 345 8.57 -39.54 10.53
CA GLU A 345 8.42 -39.02 9.18
C GLU A 345 7.38 -37.91 9.21
N THR A 346 7.73 -36.77 8.71
CA THR A 346 6.87 -35.60 8.68
C THR A 346 6.87 -35.00 7.28
N GLU A 347 5.70 -34.81 6.70
CA GLU A 347 5.49 -34.16 5.43
C GLU A 347 4.66 -32.90 5.62
N ASN A 348 5.19 -31.76 5.19
CA ASN A 348 4.54 -30.46 5.26
C ASN A 348 4.32 -29.88 3.87
N ASN A 349 3.12 -29.41 3.60
CA ASN A 349 2.77 -28.68 2.38
C ASN A 349 2.14 -27.33 2.76
N SER A 350 2.51 -26.27 2.02
CA SER A 350 1.89 -24.96 2.17
C SER A 350 1.74 -24.29 0.82
N SER A 351 0.54 -23.83 0.53
CA SER A 351 0.24 -23.08 -0.71
C SER A 351 -0.68 -21.94 -0.38
N SER A 352 -0.37 -20.76 -0.91
CA SER A 352 -1.27 -19.61 -0.79
C SER A 352 -1.51 -18.91 -2.12
N ASN A 353 -2.68 -18.30 -2.24
CA ASN A 353 -3.00 -17.42 -3.34
C ASN A 353 -3.79 -16.21 -2.84
N TRP A 354 -3.50 -15.05 -3.44
CA TRP A 354 -4.20 -13.81 -3.13
C TRP A 354 -4.31 -12.93 -4.36
N GLY A 355 -5.24 -12.00 -4.33
CA GLY A 355 -5.39 -11.06 -5.43
C GLY A 355 -6.63 -10.21 -5.35
N ASN A 356 -6.73 -9.29 -6.30
CA ASN A 356 -7.81 -8.34 -6.42
C ASN A 356 -8.56 -8.51 -7.74
N ILE A 357 -9.85 -8.20 -7.69
CA ILE A 357 -10.70 -7.96 -8.86
C ILE A 357 -11.37 -6.61 -8.63
N VAL A 358 -11.24 -5.70 -9.59
CA VAL A 358 -11.92 -4.40 -9.58
C VAL A 358 -12.58 -4.19 -10.93
N GLY A 359 -13.86 -3.85 -10.92
CA GLY A 359 -14.60 -3.51 -12.14
C GLY A 359 -15.53 -2.34 -11.87
N GLY A 360 -15.56 -1.35 -12.75
CA GLY A 360 -16.39 -0.18 -12.55
C GLY A 360 -16.81 0.50 -13.84
N LEU A 361 -17.96 1.13 -13.77
CA LEU A 361 -18.54 1.98 -14.80
C LEU A 361 -18.65 3.40 -14.25
N THR A 362 -18.27 4.37 -15.06
CA THR A 362 -18.43 5.79 -14.74
C THR A 362 -19.04 6.51 -15.92
N TRP A 363 -20.20 7.11 -15.69
CA TRP A 363 -20.89 7.97 -16.64
C TRP A 363 -20.70 9.43 -16.24
N ILE A 364 -20.21 10.25 -17.15
CA ILE A 364 -20.07 11.68 -16.99
C ILE A 364 -21.08 12.34 -17.90
N HIS A 365 -21.97 13.17 -17.32
CA HIS A 365 -22.93 13.97 -18.06
C HIS A 365 -22.76 15.46 -17.76
N THR A 366 -22.62 16.27 -18.79
CA THR A 366 -22.49 17.72 -18.68
C THR A 366 -23.81 18.39 -19.03
N PHE A 367 -24.60 18.77 -18.01
CA PHE A 367 -25.88 19.47 -18.21
C PHE A 367 -25.69 20.84 -18.84
N SER A 368 -24.65 21.55 -18.37
CA SER A 368 -24.28 22.88 -18.83
C SER A 368 -22.80 23.17 -18.54
N ASP A 369 -22.27 24.29 -19.03
CA ASP A 369 -20.88 24.72 -18.70
C ASP A 369 -20.66 24.96 -17.19
N LYS A 370 -21.76 24.95 -16.39
CA LYS A 370 -21.72 25.15 -14.94
C LYS A 370 -22.01 23.90 -14.13
N LEU A 371 -22.67 22.90 -14.69
CA LEU A 371 -23.14 21.74 -13.95
C LEU A 371 -22.78 20.45 -14.67
N GLN A 372 -21.99 19.63 -14.01
CA GLN A 372 -21.59 18.29 -14.44
C GLN A 372 -21.97 17.27 -13.37
N MET A 373 -22.42 16.11 -13.82
CA MET A 373 -22.68 14.93 -13.00
C MET A 373 -21.68 13.83 -13.34
N ARG A 374 -21.22 13.11 -12.32
CA ARG A 374 -20.46 11.86 -12.43
C ARG A 374 -21.20 10.78 -11.68
N ALA A 375 -21.77 9.81 -12.37
CA ALA A 375 -22.39 8.62 -11.77
C ALA A 375 -21.45 7.43 -11.93
N SER A 376 -21.14 6.73 -10.86
CA SER A 376 -20.20 5.61 -10.85
C SER A 376 -20.79 4.43 -10.13
N ALA A 377 -20.63 3.22 -10.67
CA ALA A 377 -21.00 1.96 -10.02
C ALA A 377 -19.94 0.90 -10.29
N GLY A 378 -19.57 0.13 -9.28
CA GLY A 378 -18.53 -0.87 -9.46
C GLY A 378 -18.44 -1.86 -8.32
N TYR A 379 -17.66 -2.89 -8.57
CA TYR A 379 -17.35 -3.98 -7.65
C TYR A 379 -15.84 -4.09 -7.45
N SER A 380 -15.44 -4.25 -6.20
CA SER A 380 -14.04 -4.53 -5.81
C SER A 380 -14.01 -5.71 -4.87
N GLN A 381 -13.05 -6.60 -5.04
CA GLN A 381 -12.86 -7.73 -4.14
C GLN A 381 -11.38 -8.01 -3.94
N TYR A 382 -10.99 -8.23 -2.72
CA TYR A 382 -9.73 -8.87 -2.34
C TYR A 382 -10.02 -10.24 -1.74
N ARG A 383 -9.17 -11.22 -2.07
CA ARG A 383 -9.21 -12.57 -1.49
C ARG A 383 -7.81 -13.03 -1.15
N TYR A 384 -7.72 -13.77 -0.06
CA TYR A 384 -6.54 -14.52 0.36
C TYR A 384 -6.98 -15.92 0.75
N ASN A 385 -6.28 -16.93 0.25
CA ASN A 385 -6.47 -18.32 0.64
C ASN A 385 -5.10 -18.91 0.95
N LEU A 386 -4.99 -19.60 2.09
CA LEU A 386 -3.82 -20.37 2.50
C LEU A 386 -4.28 -21.78 2.83
N SER A 387 -3.64 -22.77 2.23
CA SER A 387 -3.80 -24.19 2.58
C SER A 387 -2.50 -24.69 3.17
N GLN A 388 -2.57 -25.23 4.38
CA GLN A 388 -1.44 -25.88 5.04
C GLN A 388 -1.86 -27.30 5.39
N SER A 389 -1.00 -28.27 5.13
CA SER A 389 -1.21 -29.65 5.57
C SER A 389 0.06 -30.22 6.18
N GLU A 390 -0.12 -31.02 7.19
CA GLU A 390 0.92 -31.74 7.90
C GLU A 390 0.52 -33.22 8.04
N LYS A 391 1.39 -34.10 7.60
CA LYS A 391 1.30 -35.55 7.90
C LYS A 391 2.48 -35.91 8.76
N VAL A 392 2.21 -36.60 9.84
CA VAL A 392 3.23 -37.04 10.80
C VAL A 392 3.00 -38.51 11.11
N ASP A 393 3.98 -39.34 10.81
CA ASP A 393 4.02 -40.73 11.22
C ASP A 393 5.21 -40.93 12.15
N LYS A 394 4.94 -41.42 13.37
CA LYS A 394 5.95 -41.72 14.40
C LYS A 394 5.82 -43.14 14.85
N ALA A 395 6.96 -43.78 15.14
CA ALA A 395 7.01 -45.13 15.70
C ALA A 395 8.06 -45.21 16.80
N TRP A 396 7.66 -45.76 17.93
CA TRP A 396 8.53 -46.08 19.04
C TRP A 396 8.68 -47.57 19.10
N LEU A 397 9.93 -48.06 19.01
CA LEU A 397 10.31 -49.43 18.94
C LEU A 397 11.32 -49.74 20.05
N SER A 398 11.37 -50.96 20.50
CA SER A 398 12.38 -51.45 21.45
C SER A 398 12.97 -52.76 21.00
N LYS A 399 14.22 -53.00 21.32
CA LYS A 399 14.93 -54.27 21.07
C LYS A 399 15.75 -54.62 22.29
N LYS A 400 15.53 -55.84 22.82
CA LYS A 400 16.41 -56.43 23.85
C LYS A 400 17.62 -57.02 23.16
N ASP A 401 18.84 -56.82 23.71
CA ASP A 401 20.09 -57.27 23.11
C ASP A 401 20.16 -58.75 22.82
N ASN A 402 19.52 -59.55 23.65
CA ASN A 402 19.46 -61.02 23.50
C ASN A 402 18.34 -61.50 22.57
N LYS A 403 17.52 -60.62 21.97
CA LYS A 403 16.43 -60.98 21.04
C LYS A 403 16.72 -60.41 19.64
N LYS A 404 16.43 -61.22 18.61
CA LYS A 404 16.56 -60.78 17.19
C LYS A 404 15.44 -59.85 16.80
N ASP A 405 14.29 -59.89 17.47
CA ASP A 405 13.09 -59.14 17.04
C ASP A 405 13.00 -57.77 17.71
N ILE A 406 12.64 -56.78 16.93
CA ILE A 406 12.30 -55.41 17.37
C ILE A 406 10.82 -55.43 17.71
N SER A 407 10.48 -55.02 18.94
CA SER A 407 9.08 -54.83 19.38
C SER A 407 8.59 -53.44 19.06
N LEU A 408 7.41 -53.32 18.50
CA LEU A 408 6.73 -52.04 18.30
C LEU A 408 5.98 -51.68 19.58
N ASN A 409 6.28 -50.52 20.16
CA ASN A 409 5.68 -50.08 21.41
C ASN A 409 4.49 -49.16 21.18
N GLN A 410 4.64 -48.23 20.26
CA GLN A 410 3.61 -47.23 19.96
C GLN A 410 3.76 -46.70 18.55
N THR A 411 2.65 -46.33 17.93
CA THR A 411 2.62 -45.52 16.71
C THR A 411 1.72 -44.31 16.89
N LEU A 412 2.09 -43.20 16.25
CA LEU A 412 1.23 -42.04 16.07
C LEU A 412 1.17 -41.75 14.57
N SER A 413 -0.04 -41.74 14.02
CA SER A 413 -0.31 -41.21 12.69
C SER A 413 -1.20 -39.99 12.83
N LYS A 414 -0.77 -38.88 12.29
CA LYS A 414 -1.51 -37.60 12.28
C LYS A 414 -1.62 -37.08 10.86
N ASP A 415 -2.86 -36.76 10.49
CA ASP A 415 -3.15 -36.03 9.24
C ASP A 415 -3.94 -34.75 9.58
N SER A 416 -3.37 -33.59 9.30
CA SER A 416 -4.01 -32.33 9.62
C SER A 416 -3.93 -31.37 8.44
N TYR A 417 -4.99 -30.60 8.23
CA TYR A 417 -4.95 -29.45 7.35
C TYR A 417 -5.68 -28.26 7.95
N ALA A 418 -5.23 -27.05 7.55
CA ALA A 418 -5.93 -25.82 7.82
C ALA A 418 -6.04 -25.01 6.53
N LYS A 419 -7.26 -24.59 6.19
CA LYS A 419 -7.54 -23.71 5.05
C LYS A 419 -8.06 -22.40 5.56
N TYR A 420 -7.24 -21.36 5.37
CA TYR A 420 -7.56 -19.99 5.79
C TYR A 420 -8.13 -19.23 4.59
N HIS A 421 -9.27 -18.58 4.80
CA HIS A 421 -9.93 -17.75 3.81
C HIS A 421 -10.14 -16.36 4.40
N SER A 422 -9.61 -15.33 3.72
CA SER A 422 -9.89 -13.93 4.04
C SER A 422 -10.42 -13.25 2.79
N ARG A 423 -11.61 -12.69 2.85
CA ARG A 423 -12.26 -12.00 1.74
C ARG A 423 -12.90 -10.72 2.22
N ILE A 424 -12.67 -9.64 1.45
CA ILE A 424 -13.46 -8.41 1.51
C ILE A 424 -13.94 -8.09 0.09
N GLY A 425 -15.22 -7.79 -0.06
CA GLY A 425 -15.81 -7.39 -1.34
C GLY A 425 -16.74 -6.21 -1.17
N ASP A 426 -16.66 -5.24 -2.08
CA ASP A 426 -17.46 -4.01 -2.07
C ASP A 426 -18.27 -3.91 -3.35
N PHE A 427 -19.54 -3.59 -3.21
CA PHE A 427 -20.33 -3.04 -4.31
C PHE A 427 -20.60 -1.57 -4.00
N THR A 428 -20.11 -0.66 -4.83
CA THR A 428 -20.16 0.78 -4.62
C THR A 428 -20.95 1.46 -5.72
N ALA A 429 -21.86 2.36 -5.34
CA ALA A 429 -22.55 3.27 -6.25
C ALA A 429 -22.44 4.70 -5.72
N LYS A 430 -22.12 5.66 -6.60
CA LYS A 430 -21.96 7.09 -6.26
C LYS A 430 -22.54 7.98 -7.33
N ILE A 431 -23.08 9.12 -6.91
CA ILE A 431 -23.46 10.21 -7.80
C ILE A 431 -22.86 11.49 -7.23
N ASP A 432 -21.99 12.13 -8.01
CA ASP A 432 -21.27 13.34 -7.64
C ASP A 432 -21.64 14.46 -8.62
N PHE A 433 -21.88 15.66 -8.09
CA PHE A 433 -22.12 16.87 -8.87
C PHE A 433 -21.00 17.87 -8.65
N THR A 434 -20.54 18.49 -9.74
CA THR A 434 -19.67 19.66 -9.72
C THR A 434 -20.44 20.83 -10.31
N HIS A 435 -20.69 21.86 -9.50
CA HIS A 435 -21.52 23.00 -9.84
C HIS A 435 -20.78 24.31 -9.65
N LYS A 436 -20.48 25.03 -10.72
CA LYS A 436 -20.00 26.41 -10.67
C LYS A 436 -21.17 27.35 -10.33
N ALA A 437 -21.57 27.38 -9.04
CA ALA A 437 -22.73 28.13 -8.56
C ALA A 437 -22.57 29.65 -8.79
N ALA A 438 -21.34 30.14 -8.62
CA ALA A 438 -20.98 31.52 -8.90
C ALA A 438 -19.58 31.62 -9.49
N ALA A 439 -19.16 32.81 -9.93
CA ALA A 439 -17.83 33.05 -10.48
C ALA A 439 -16.67 32.70 -9.51
N ARG A 440 -16.95 32.69 -8.20
CA ARG A 440 -15.98 32.45 -7.11
C ARG A 440 -16.24 31.18 -6.32
N ASN A 441 -17.33 30.44 -6.60
CA ASN A 441 -17.74 29.28 -5.83
C ASN A 441 -17.91 28.08 -6.74
N THR A 442 -17.24 27.01 -6.41
CA THR A 442 -17.41 25.70 -7.03
C THR A 442 -17.90 24.72 -5.96
N LEU A 443 -19.21 24.47 -5.98
CA LEU A 443 -19.84 23.51 -5.11
C LEU A 443 -19.62 22.10 -5.67
N ARG A 444 -19.24 21.17 -4.80
CA ARG A 444 -19.22 19.74 -5.10
C ARG A 444 -20.08 19.05 -4.03
N TYR A 445 -21.02 18.24 -4.47
CA TYR A 445 -21.90 17.51 -3.55
C TYR A 445 -22.30 16.18 -4.16
N GLY A 446 -22.59 15.22 -3.30
CA GLY A 446 -22.90 13.89 -3.80
C GLY A 446 -23.39 12.95 -2.71
N VAL A 447 -23.82 11.79 -3.19
CA VAL A 447 -24.27 10.66 -2.37
C VAL A 447 -23.58 9.39 -2.86
N GLY A 448 -23.21 8.53 -1.91
CA GLY A 448 -22.62 7.24 -2.20
C GLY A 448 -23.17 6.17 -1.27
N ALA A 449 -23.30 4.96 -1.79
CA ALA A 449 -23.62 3.77 -1.05
C ALA A 449 -22.60 2.68 -1.36
N THR A 450 -22.12 1.96 -0.34
CA THR A 450 -21.24 0.82 -0.48
C THR A 450 -21.79 -0.32 0.35
N TRP A 451 -22.06 -1.45 -0.28
CA TRP A 451 -22.35 -2.71 0.40
C TRP A 451 -21.06 -3.52 0.48
N GLN A 452 -20.72 -4.00 1.67
CA GLN A 452 -19.46 -4.68 1.93
C GLN A 452 -19.72 -6.07 2.49
N HIS A 453 -18.95 -7.05 2.02
CA HIS A 453 -18.97 -8.43 2.46
C HIS A 453 -17.61 -8.83 3.04
N PHE A 454 -17.60 -9.29 4.28
CA PHE A 454 -16.41 -9.77 4.99
C PHE A 454 -16.54 -11.25 5.28
N ALA A 455 -15.53 -12.04 4.96
CA ALA A 455 -15.54 -13.48 5.16
C ALA A 455 -14.16 -13.98 5.64
N PRO A 456 -13.78 -13.72 6.90
CA PRO A 456 -12.61 -14.33 7.53
C PRO A 456 -13.02 -15.67 8.12
N THR A 457 -12.63 -16.79 7.46
CA THR A 457 -12.97 -18.15 7.93
C THR A 457 -11.75 -19.07 7.88
N VAL A 458 -11.73 -20.08 8.73
CA VAL A 458 -10.71 -21.12 8.77
C VAL A 458 -11.41 -22.48 8.81
N ASP A 459 -11.12 -23.35 7.86
CA ASP A 459 -11.50 -24.77 7.91
C ASP A 459 -10.34 -25.55 8.51
N VAL A 460 -10.58 -26.21 9.63
CA VAL A 460 -9.59 -26.99 10.38
C VAL A 460 -9.99 -28.45 10.36
N TYR A 461 -9.07 -29.28 9.93
CA TYR A 461 -9.17 -30.73 10.07
C TYR A 461 -7.93 -31.24 10.80
N ASP A 462 -8.11 -32.03 11.82
CA ASP A 462 -7.05 -32.69 12.59
C ASP A 462 -7.51 -34.09 12.98
N HIS A 463 -6.84 -35.08 12.42
CA HIS A 463 -7.10 -36.47 12.73
C HIS A 463 -5.82 -37.12 13.23
N SER A 464 -5.82 -37.62 14.42
CA SER A 464 -4.69 -38.35 14.99
C SER A 464 -5.13 -39.73 15.51
N LEU A 465 -4.31 -40.71 15.19
CA LEU A 465 -4.47 -42.09 15.64
C LEU A 465 -3.21 -42.50 16.39
N VAL A 466 -3.39 -42.81 17.68
CA VAL A 466 -2.32 -43.33 18.53
C VAL A 466 -2.65 -44.77 18.84
N THR A 467 -1.75 -45.68 18.49
CA THR A 467 -1.87 -47.11 18.80
C THR A 467 -0.72 -47.48 19.72
N THR A 468 -1.05 -47.96 20.89
CA THR A 468 -0.09 -48.45 21.88
C THR A 468 -0.15 -49.97 21.92
N TYR A 469 0.99 -50.63 21.78
CA TYR A 469 1.17 -52.09 21.75
C TYR A 469 1.74 -52.54 23.08
N PRO A 470 0.97 -53.23 23.92
CA PRO A 470 1.46 -53.66 25.20
C PRO A 470 2.37 -54.90 25.09
N ILE A 471 3.11 -55.13 26.16
CA ILE A 471 3.99 -56.31 26.29
C ILE A 471 3.16 -57.57 26.54
N ILE A 472 1.89 -57.51 26.93
CA ILE A 472 0.98 -58.60 27.22
C ILE A 472 -0.48 -58.20 26.85
N ASP A 473 -0.99 -58.80 25.83
CA ASP A 473 -2.41 -59.03 25.39
C ASP A 473 -3.44 -57.90 25.28
N ASP A 474 -3.18 -56.64 25.49
CA ASP A 474 -4.20 -55.60 25.27
C ASP A 474 -3.62 -54.37 24.58
N TYR A 475 -4.03 -54.07 23.35
CA TYR A 475 -3.62 -52.84 22.65
C TYR A 475 -4.69 -51.75 22.81
N SER A 476 -4.25 -50.55 23.04
CA SER A 476 -5.14 -49.38 23.10
C SER A 476 -5.02 -48.56 21.83
N ILE A 477 -6.17 -48.13 21.30
CA ILE A 477 -6.26 -47.20 20.19
C ILE A 477 -6.96 -45.96 20.71
N LYS A 478 -6.29 -44.80 20.55
CA LYS A 478 -6.90 -43.50 20.80
C LYS A 478 -7.00 -42.76 19.48
N GLU A 479 -8.20 -42.40 19.12
CA GLU A 479 -8.50 -41.59 17.93
C GLU A 479 -9.02 -40.24 18.37
N THR A 480 -8.48 -39.18 17.77
CA THR A 480 -8.97 -37.81 17.94
C THR A 480 -9.27 -37.25 16.57
N LEU A 481 -10.49 -36.73 16.42
CA LEU A 481 -10.94 -36.09 15.19
C LEU A 481 -11.49 -34.69 15.52
N ARG A 482 -10.99 -33.71 14.83
CA ARG A 482 -11.51 -32.34 14.80
C ARG A 482 -11.78 -31.97 13.35
N ASP A 483 -13.01 -31.60 13.03
CA ASP A 483 -13.41 -31.14 11.70
C ASP A 483 -14.43 -29.99 11.89
N GLU A 484 -13.97 -28.76 11.73
CA GLU A 484 -14.79 -27.59 11.99
C GLU A 484 -14.41 -26.37 11.14
N THR A 485 -15.39 -25.51 10.88
CA THR A 485 -15.16 -24.19 10.30
C THR A 485 -15.27 -23.12 11.39
N ILE A 486 -14.21 -22.34 11.56
CA ILE A 486 -14.10 -21.24 12.52
C ILE A 486 -14.28 -19.92 11.78
N GLY A 487 -14.94 -18.95 12.43
CA GLY A 487 -15.20 -17.63 11.87
C GLY A 487 -16.60 -17.52 11.27
N SER A 488 -16.93 -16.32 10.84
CA SER A 488 -18.26 -16.01 10.30
C SER A 488 -18.18 -14.94 9.21
N THR A 489 -19.14 -14.98 8.31
CA THR A 489 -19.32 -13.95 7.29
C THR A 489 -20.19 -12.82 7.84
N THR A 490 -19.86 -11.59 7.49
CA THR A 490 -20.62 -10.41 7.94
C THR A 490 -20.77 -9.42 6.79
N ASN A 491 -21.93 -8.80 6.69
CA ASN A 491 -22.20 -7.75 5.71
C ASN A 491 -22.34 -6.40 6.42
N SER A 492 -21.88 -5.35 5.78
CA SER A 492 -22.13 -3.98 6.19
C SER A 492 -22.57 -3.12 5.02
N THR A 493 -23.33 -2.07 5.33
CA THR A 493 -23.73 -1.05 4.35
C THR A 493 -23.26 0.31 4.84
N THR A 494 -22.54 1.02 3.98
CA THR A 494 -22.10 2.39 4.23
C THR A 494 -22.84 3.34 3.30
N ILE A 495 -23.54 4.32 3.88
CA ILE A 495 -24.19 5.40 3.12
C ILE A 495 -23.49 6.69 3.48
N SER A 496 -23.16 7.51 2.49
CA SER A 496 -22.50 8.79 2.71
C SER A 496 -23.11 9.89 1.86
N VAL A 497 -23.22 11.06 2.45
CA VAL A 497 -23.63 12.30 1.78
C VAL A 497 -22.60 13.37 2.10
N TYR A 498 -22.22 14.16 1.10
CA TYR A 498 -21.27 15.25 1.30
C TYR A 498 -21.65 16.48 0.51
N ALA A 499 -21.16 17.62 0.99
CA ALA A 499 -21.14 18.89 0.26
C ALA A 499 -19.84 19.62 0.61
N GLU A 500 -19.21 20.23 -0.39
CA GLU A 500 -18.02 21.07 -0.22
C GLU A 500 -18.08 22.28 -1.16
N ASP A 501 -17.56 23.42 -0.71
CA ASP A 501 -17.39 24.63 -1.52
C ASP A 501 -15.93 25.00 -1.62
N ASP A 502 -15.43 25.07 -2.86
CA ASP A 502 -14.13 25.64 -3.18
C ASP A 502 -14.33 27.11 -3.52
N TRP A 503 -14.07 27.97 -2.53
CA TRP A 503 -14.42 29.37 -2.52
C TRP A 503 -13.22 30.28 -2.74
N ASP A 504 -13.18 30.97 -3.87
CA ASP A 504 -12.21 32.00 -4.20
C ASP A 504 -12.65 33.35 -3.55
N ILE A 505 -12.43 33.52 -2.25
CA ILE A 505 -12.86 34.70 -1.47
C ILE A 505 -12.25 35.98 -2.06
N SER A 506 -10.92 35.91 -2.33
CA SER A 506 -10.17 36.97 -3.00
C SER A 506 -8.97 36.41 -3.75
N HIS A 507 -8.20 37.19 -4.48
CA HIS A 507 -6.97 36.74 -5.15
C HIS A 507 -5.93 36.15 -4.18
N TRP A 508 -5.89 36.67 -2.94
CA TRP A 508 -4.95 36.27 -1.90
C TRP A 508 -5.53 35.24 -0.91
N LEU A 509 -6.84 35.05 -0.90
CA LEU A 509 -7.52 34.14 0.06
C LEU A 509 -8.46 33.17 -0.67
N LYS A 510 -8.20 31.89 -0.51
CA LYS A 510 -9.03 30.78 -0.99
C LYS A 510 -9.33 29.81 0.15
N ALA A 511 -10.53 29.28 0.21
CA ALA A 511 -10.94 28.29 1.19
C ALA A 511 -11.63 27.11 0.51
N ASN A 512 -11.45 25.92 1.05
CA ASN A 512 -12.30 24.76 0.78
C ASN A 512 -12.94 24.36 2.09
N ILE A 513 -14.28 24.38 2.15
CA ILE A 513 -15.04 24.00 3.34
C ILE A 513 -16.02 22.92 2.94
N GLY A 514 -16.01 21.83 3.68
CA GLY A 514 -16.84 20.69 3.38
C GLY A 514 -17.38 19.98 4.61
N LEU A 515 -18.48 19.31 4.44
CA LEU A 515 -19.12 18.46 5.44
C LEU A 515 -19.50 17.14 4.80
N ARG A 516 -19.18 16.05 5.46
CA ARG A 516 -19.57 14.70 5.09
C ARG A 516 -20.29 14.03 6.25
N TYR A 517 -21.40 13.40 5.98
CA TYR A 517 -22.09 12.52 6.91
C TYR A 517 -21.99 11.09 6.40
N VAL A 518 -21.69 10.17 7.29
CA VAL A 518 -21.53 8.73 6.98
C VAL A 518 -22.35 7.93 7.98
N LEU A 519 -23.14 7.00 7.45
CA LEU A 519 -23.88 5.99 8.19
C LEU A 519 -23.30 4.61 7.87
N TYR A 520 -22.87 3.89 8.90
CA TYR A 520 -22.42 2.50 8.82
C TYR A 520 -23.49 1.62 9.46
N SER A 521 -24.02 0.66 8.72
CA SER A 521 -25.07 -0.24 9.19
C SER A 521 -24.62 -1.69 9.02
N LEU A 522 -24.64 -2.43 10.12
CA LEU A 522 -24.51 -3.88 10.20
C LEU A 522 -25.86 -4.47 10.63
N SER A 523 -25.98 -5.79 10.62
CA SER A 523 -27.23 -6.48 11.01
C SER A 523 -27.66 -6.16 12.44
N ASP A 524 -26.72 -5.93 13.35
CA ASP A 524 -26.97 -5.78 14.81
C ASP A 524 -26.48 -4.44 15.37
N HIS A 525 -25.85 -3.60 14.54
CA HIS A 525 -25.21 -2.36 14.99
C HIS A 525 -25.23 -1.29 13.91
N THR A 526 -25.46 -0.06 14.32
CA THR A 526 -25.39 1.13 13.46
C THR A 526 -24.48 2.16 14.09
N ALA A 527 -23.57 2.70 13.31
CA ALA A 527 -22.67 3.79 13.70
C ALA A 527 -22.76 4.93 12.69
N HIS A 528 -22.54 6.16 13.13
CA HIS A 528 -22.56 7.33 12.26
C HIS A 528 -21.40 8.27 12.58
N SER A 529 -21.01 9.06 11.60
CA SER A 529 -19.97 10.06 11.73
C SER A 529 -20.34 11.32 10.98
N LEU A 530 -20.11 12.47 11.62
CA LEU A 530 -20.13 13.78 10.98
C LEU A 530 -18.69 14.26 10.83
N GLU A 531 -18.29 14.57 9.60
CA GLU A 531 -16.90 14.81 9.22
C GLU A 531 -16.74 16.22 8.63
N PRO A 532 -16.59 17.27 9.48
CA PRO A 532 -16.24 18.60 9.01
C PRO A 532 -14.80 18.64 8.51
N ARG A 533 -14.58 19.37 7.43
CA ARG A 533 -13.28 19.59 6.80
C ARG A 533 -13.15 21.01 6.31
N ALA A 534 -12.00 21.61 6.55
CA ALA A 534 -11.71 22.96 6.11
C ALA A 534 -10.25 23.08 5.74
N SER A 535 -9.97 23.77 4.66
CA SER A 535 -8.61 24.19 4.31
C SER A 535 -8.64 25.62 3.78
N VAL A 536 -7.66 26.39 4.19
CA VAL A 536 -7.51 27.80 3.83
C VAL A 536 -6.11 28.04 3.31
N ARG A 537 -6.03 28.76 2.19
CA ARG A 537 -4.78 29.25 1.62
C ARG A 537 -4.77 30.78 1.62
N PHE A 538 -3.72 31.34 2.17
CA PHE A 538 -3.40 32.75 2.14
C PHE A 538 -2.14 32.98 1.28
N LEU A 539 -2.18 33.92 0.32
CA LEU A 539 -1.07 34.31 -0.55
C LEU A 539 -0.61 35.70 -0.18
N PRO A 540 0.41 35.88 0.69
CA PRO A 540 1.03 37.19 0.94
C PRO A 540 1.67 37.78 -0.32
N THR A 541 2.25 36.92 -1.15
CA THR A 541 2.79 37.25 -2.47
C THR A 541 2.43 36.15 -3.47
N ASP A 542 2.61 36.37 -4.76
CA ASP A 542 2.38 35.34 -5.80
C ASP A 542 3.28 34.11 -5.65
N GLN A 543 4.39 34.21 -4.93
CA GLN A 543 5.38 33.18 -4.72
C GLN A 543 5.23 32.45 -3.37
N LEU A 544 4.59 33.08 -2.37
CA LEU A 544 4.45 32.57 -1.02
C LEU A 544 3.00 32.23 -0.72
N ALA A 545 2.74 30.99 -0.34
CA ALA A 545 1.46 30.52 0.15
C ALA A 545 1.58 30.05 1.60
N LEU A 546 0.66 30.47 2.46
CA LEU A 546 0.47 29.93 3.79
C LEU A 546 -0.83 29.14 3.79
N LYS A 547 -0.82 27.94 4.37
CA LYS A 547 -1.97 27.02 4.39
C LYS A 547 -2.26 26.52 5.79
N LEU A 548 -3.55 26.33 6.07
CA LEU A 548 -4.04 25.74 7.31
C LEU A 548 -5.16 24.78 6.96
N SER A 549 -5.20 23.62 7.59
CA SER A 549 -6.29 22.65 7.39
C SER A 549 -6.68 21.95 8.68
N TYR A 550 -7.96 21.58 8.74
CA TYR A 550 -8.54 20.66 9.70
C TYR A 550 -9.41 19.65 8.97
N ALA A 551 -9.32 18.39 9.39
CA ALA A 551 -10.20 17.35 8.87
C ALA A 551 -10.52 16.32 9.95
N ARG A 552 -11.79 15.96 10.05
CA ARG A 552 -12.26 14.77 10.73
C ARG A 552 -12.55 13.67 9.72
N MET A 553 -12.13 12.44 10.05
CA MET A 553 -12.22 11.28 9.18
C MET A 553 -12.68 10.08 9.97
N SER A 554 -13.45 9.18 9.37
CA SER A 554 -13.86 7.91 9.99
C SER A 554 -13.64 6.71 9.07
N GLN A 555 -13.54 5.52 9.68
CA GLN A 555 -13.35 4.25 8.97
C GLN A 555 -14.19 3.16 9.61
N GLY A 556 -15.02 2.49 8.79
CA GLY A 556 -16.02 1.51 9.22
C GLY A 556 -15.55 0.05 9.20
N PHE A 557 -14.26 -0.20 9.09
CA PHE A 557 -13.67 -1.54 9.14
C PHE A 557 -12.21 -1.47 9.54
N HIS A 558 -11.64 -2.58 9.96
CA HIS A 558 -10.27 -2.71 10.44
C HIS A 558 -9.54 -3.77 9.65
N MET A 559 -8.22 -3.67 9.58
CA MET A 559 -7.36 -4.78 9.25
C MET A 559 -6.60 -5.20 10.51
N LEU A 560 -6.78 -6.43 10.91
CA LEU A 560 -6.06 -7.00 12.05
C LEU A 560 -4.80 -7.69 11.54
N THR A 561 -3.65 -7.21 12.00
CA THR A 561 -2.33 -7.72 11.59
C THR A 561 -1.64 -8.39 12.78
N SER A 562 -1.07 -9.56 12.55
CA SER A 562 -0.34 -10.32 13.57
C SER A 562 1.15 -9.96 13.64
N GLY A 563 1.67 -9.27 12.64
CA GLY A 563 3.09 -8.91 12.50
C GLY A 563 3.35 -7.41 12.47
N ASN A 564 4.63 -7.06 12.48
CA ASN A 564 5.08 -5.67 12.28
C ASN A 564 5.08 -5.25 10.80
N ILE A 565 4.86 -6.19 9.89
CA ILE A 565 4.76 -5.99 8.43
C ILE A 565 3.43 -6.60 8.02
N VAL A 566 2.69 -5.87 7.19
CA VAL A 566 1.42 -6.36 6.62
C VAL A 566 1.70 -7.56 5.72
N MET A 567 0.89 -8.60 5.94
CA MET A 567 0.96 -9.84 5.19
C MET A 567 -0.37 -10.08 4.46
N PRO A 568 -0.37 -10.78 3.34
CA PRO A 568 -1.62 -11.16 2.67
C PRO A 568 -2.60 -11.92 3.57
N SER A 569 -2.10 -12.60 4.62
CA SER A 569 -2.89 -13.34 5.62
C SER A 569 -3.61 -12.47 6.65
N ASP A 570 -3.36 -11.15 6.68
CA ASP A 570 -4.05 -10.24 7.59
C ASP A 570 -5.53 -10.11 7.19
N ILE A 571 -6.40 -10.05 8.19
CA ILE A 571 -7.84 -10.10 7.96
C ILE A 571 -8.51 -8.73 7.99
N TRP A 572 -9.46 -8.55 7.07
CA TRP A 572 -10.35 -7.42 7.03
C TRP A 572 -11.65 -7.74 7.78
N VAL A 573 -12.02 -6.90 8.74
CA VAL A 573 -13.18 -7.10 9.61
C VAL A 573 -13.98 -5.82 9.76
N PRO A 574 -15.33 -5.88 9.83
CA PRO A 574 -16.16 -4.70 10.00
C PRO A 574 -16.09 -4.16 11.44
N VAL A 575 -16.53 -2.93 11.62
CA VAL A 575 -16.84 -2.39 12.96
C VAL A 575 -17.96 -3.21 13.59
N THR A 576 -17.92 -3.37 14.91
CA THR A 576 -18.92 -4.06 15.70
C THR A 576 -19.17 -3.30 17.00
N LYS A 577 -20.09 -3.74 17.84
CA LYS A 577 -20.27 -3.18 19.20
C LYS A 577 -18.98 -3.24 20.02
N ARG A 578 -18.18 -4.27 19.81
CA ARG A 578 -16.90 -4.48 20.52
C ARG A 578 -15.72 -3.74 19.90
N LEU A 579 -15.71 -3.62 18.59
CA LEU A 579 -14.76 -2.84 17.80
C LEU A 579 -15.48 -1.64 17.17
N PRO A 580 -15.62 -0.52 17.90
CA PRO A 580 -16.39 0.61 17.44
C PRO A 580 -15.70 1.36 16.30
N LEU A 581 -16.47 2.22 15.63
CA LEU A 581 -16.03 3.06 14.53
C LEU A 581 -14.75 3.82 14.87
N MET A 582 -13.71 3.63 14.05
CA MET A 582 -12.49 4.43 14.15
C MET A 582 -12.76 5.86 13.66
N HIS A 583 -12.15 6.83 14.32
CA HIS A 583 -12.09 8.20 13.81
C HIS A 583 -10.74 8.86 14.10
N SER A 584 -10.42 9.85 13.30
CA SER A 584 -9.25 10.69 13.51
C SER A 584 -9.58 12.15 13.24
N ASP A 585 -8.95 13.02 14.02
CA ASP A 585 -8.95 14.47 13.82
C ASP A 585 -7.51 14.89 13.51
N GLN A 586 -7.32 15.67 12.44
CA GLN A 586 -6.00 16.16 12.02
C GLN A 586 -6.05 17.66 11.80
N VAL A 587 -5.05 18.34 12.34
CA VAL A 587 -4.71 19.72 11.98
C VAL A 587 -3.37 19.73 11.27
N ALA A 588 -3.22 20.61 10.28
CA ALA A 588 -1.95 20.83 9.61
C ALA A 588 -1.79 22.30 9.21
N ALA A 589 -0.57 22.79 9.31
CA ALA A 589 -0.19 24.14 8.88
C ALA A 589 1.09 24.07 8.06
N GLY A 590 1.22 24.89 7.05
CA GLY A 590 2.38 24.88 6.19
C GLY A 590 2.57 26.13 5.36
N ALA A 591 3.73 26.21 4.73
CA ALA A 591 4.12 27.26 3.82
C ALA A 591 4.72 26.67 2.54
N GLY A 592 4.37 27.24 1.40
CA GLY A 592 4.94 26.90 0.10
C GLY A 592 5.56 28.12 -0.54
N TYR A 593 6.78 28.00 -1.05
CA TYR A 593 7.50 29.09 -1.73
C TYR A 593 8.02 28.64 -3.09
N GLU A 594 7.68 29.39 -4.13
CA GLU A 594 8.20 29.18 -5.47
C GLU A 594 9.34 30.16 -5.76
N PHE A 595 10.59 29.67 -5.68
CA PHE A 595 11.80 30.52 -5.90
C PHE A 595 11.86 31.02 -7.32
N VAL A 596 11.76 30.12 -8.24
CA VAL A 596 11.63 30.34 -9.68
C VAL A 596 10.66 29.27 -10.19
N LYS A 597 10.05 29.50 -11.34
CA LYS A 597 9.09 28.59 -11.91
C LYS A 597 9.59 27.14 -11.95
N GLY A 598 8.79 26.27 -11.34
CA GLY A 598 9.07 24.83 -11.26
C GLY A 598 10.18 24.46 -10.27
N LEU A 599 10.60 25.39 -9.36
CA LEU A 599 11.40 25.08 -8.18
C LEU A 599 10.62 25.54 -6.94
N THR A 600 10.03 24.63 -6.24
CA THR A 600 9.16 24.88 -5.08
C THR A 600 9.73 24.27 -3.82
N LEU A 601 9.59 25.00 -2.72
CA LEU A 601 9.83 24.50 -1.36
C LEU A 601 8.50 24.48 -0.61
N GLU A 602 8.14 23.34 -0.04
CA GLU A 602 6.98 23.20 0.82
C GLU A 602 7.45 22.71 2.19
N VAL A 603 6.93 23.32 3.25
CA VAL A 603 7.16 22.92 4.64
C VAL A 603 5.81 22.79 5.32
N GLU A 604 5.55 21.65 5.92
CA GLU A 604 4.29 21.36 6.64
C GLU A 604 4.57 20.80 8.03
N GLY A 605 3.74 21.17 9.00
CA GLY A 605 3.63 20.52 10.31
C GLY A 605 2.23 19.98 10.50
N TYR A 606 2.09 18.83 11.15
CA TYR A 606 0.79 18.23 11.43
C TYR A 606 0.73 17.64 12.84
N TYR A 607 -0.52 17.55 13.35
CA TYR A 607 -0.86 16.80 14.56
C TYR A 607 -2.18 16.05 14.32
N LYS A 608 -2.20 14.75 14.66
CA LYS A 608 -3.31 13.83 14.42
C LYS A 608 -3.65 13.06 15.69
N TRP A 609 -4.91 13.07 16.06
CA TRP A 609 -5.49 12.21 17.11
C TRP A 609 -6.26 11.07 16.46
N MET A 610 -6.17 9.88 17.03
CA MET A 610 -6.85 8.68 16.53
C MET A 610 -7.54 7.99 17.69
N HIS A 611 -8.77 7.52 17.44
CA HIS A 611 -9.62 6.89 18.43
C HIS A 611 -10.14 5.55 17.91
N ASN A 612 -10.35 4.60 18.84
CA ASN A 612 -10.86 3.27 18.57
C ASN A 612 -10.00 2.48 17.57
N LEU A 613 -8.68 2.68 17.60
CA LEU A 613 -7.76 1.84 16.85
C LEU A 613 -7.88 0.40 17.32
N ALA A 614 -7.82 -0.56 16.40
CA ALA A 614 -7.89 -1.98 16.73
C ALA A 614 -6.53 -2.65 16.50
N GLU A 615 -6.13 -3.50 17.44
CA GLU A 615 -4.95 -4.37 17.34
C GLU A 615 -5.27 -5.73 17.95
N TYR A 616 -4.51 -6.77 17.57
CA TYR A 616 -4.56 -8.05 18.26
C TYR A 616 -3.99 -7.93 19.68
N ARG A 617 -4.51 -8.74 20.59
CA ARG A 617 -3.88 -9.02 21.90
C ARG A 617 -2.50 -9.62 21.68
N ASP A 618 -1.63 -9.49 22.67
CA ASP A 618 -0.31 -10.12 22.61
C ASP A 618 -0.45 -11.64 22.45
N GLY A 619 0.28 -12.21 21.47
CA GLY A 619 0.23 -13.62 21.12
C GLY A 619 -0.96 -14.08 20.27
N ALA A 620 -1.95 -13.22 20.00
CA ALA A 620 -3.08 -13.57 19.15
C ALA A 620 -2.78 -13.33 17.67
N SER A 621 -3.28 -14.22 16.83
CA SER A 621 -3.30 -14.08 15.37
C SER A 621 -4.49 -14.83 14.79
N PHE A 622 -4.88 -14.51 13.56
CA PHE A 622 -5.93 -15.24 12.87
C PHE A 622 -5.55 -16.71 12.64
N LEU A 623 -4.29 -16.98 12.36
CA LEU A 623 -3.78 -18.32 12.10
C LEU A 623 -3.71 -19.23 13.36
N THR A 624 -3.75 -18.60 14.55
CA THR A 624 -3.76 -19.34 15.84
C THR A 624 -5.14 -19.31 16.51
N THR A 625 -6.16 -18.81 15.80
CA THR A 625 -7.51 -18.62 16.34
C THR A 625 -8.24 -19.95 16.50
N THR A 626 -8.76 -20.20 17.71
CA THR A 626 -9.66 -21.29 18.04
C THR A 626 -11.11 -20.84 18.29
N GLY A 627 -11.43 -19.57 17.98
CA GLY A 627 -12.73 -18.97 18.27
C GLY A 627 -12.98 -17.66 17.51
N ASP A 628 -13.97 -16.88 17.94
CA ASP A 628 -14.35 -15.61 17.31
C ASP A 628 -13.19 -14.60 17.37
N TRP A 629 -12.80 -14.10 16.19
CA TRP A 629 -11.73 -13.09 16.02
C TRP A 629 -11.97 -11.81 16.86
N GLN A 630 -13.23 -11.46 17.15
CA GLN A 630 -13.57 -10.30 17.99
C GLN A 630 -13.00 -10.41 19.41
N ASN A 631 -12.83 -11.65 19.93
CA ASN A 631 -12.28 -11.88 21.26
C ASN A 631 -10.77 -11.63 21.31
N MET A 632 -10.12 -11.65 20.17
CA MET A 632 -8.65 -11.48 20.05
C MET A 632 -8.23 -10.06 19.78
N ALA A 633 -9.16 -9.17 19.42
CA ALA A 633 -8.89 -7.77 19.15
C ALA A 633 -9.21 -6.89 20.35
N VAL A 634 -8.43 -5.84 20.51
CA VAL A 634 -8.58 -4.80 21.54
C VAL A 634 -8.62 -3.43 20.88
N THR A 635 -9.21 -2.45 21.58
CA THR A 635 -9.34 -1.09 21.07
C THR A 635 -8.59 -0.08 21.92
N GLY A 636 -7.96 0.87 21.24
CA GLY A 636 -7.16 1.91 21.87
C GLY A 636 -7.22 3.24 21.14
N ARG A 637 -6.32 4.12 21.50
CA ARG A 637 -6.15 5.45 20.91
C ARG A 637 -4.71 5.64 20.43
N GLY A 638 -4.52 6.62 19.54
CA GLY A 638 -3.20 6.98 19.07
C GLY A 638 -3.04 8.47 18.84
N ARG A 639 -1.80 8.91 18.75
CA ARG A 639 -1.44 10.26 18.32
C ARG A 639 -0.23 10.19 17.40
N ALA A 640 -0.23 11.06 16.39
CA ALA A 640 0.90 11.18 15.49
C ALA A 640 1.15 12.66 15.15
N TYR A 641 2.40 13.06 15.07
CA TYR A 641 2.79 14.41 14.73
C TYR A 641 4.13 14.43 14.01
N GLY A 642 4.35 15.47 13.24
CA GLY A 642 5.59 15.56 12.47
C GLY A 642 5.73 16.85 11.69
N ALA A 643 6.92 17.02 11.11
CA ALA A 643 7.28 18.08 10.19
C ALA A 643 7.77 17.47 8.87
N GLU A 644 7.35 18.05 7.77
CA GLU A 644 7.61 17.59 6.41
C GLU A 644 8.24 18.72 5.60
N VAL A 645 9.24 18.41 4.79
CA VAL A 645 9.90 19.35 3.87
C VAL A 645 9.97 18.71 2.50
N LEU A 646 9.57 19.42 1.46
CA LEU A 646 9.69 19.02 0.06
C LEU A 646 10.31 20.15 -0.75
N LEU A 647 11.50 19.94 -1.29
CA LEU A 647 12.09 20.78 -2.31
C LEU A 647 11.97 20.07 -3.65
N LYS A 648 11.16 20.60 -4.58
CA LYS A 648 10.83 19.94 -5.86
C LYS A 648 11.22 20.80 -7.04
N LYS A 649 11.93 20.20 -8.01
CA LYS A 649 12.27 20.80 -9.29
C LYS A 649 11.63 20.00 -10.43
N GLU A 650 10.70 20.63 -11.14
CA GLU A 650 9.89 19.96 -12.16
C GLU A 650 10.33 20.25 -13.59
N THR A 651 11.11 21.30 -13.80
CA THR A 651 11.42 21.85 -15.14
C THR A 651 12.89 21.72 -15.51
N GLY A 652 13.18 21.64 -16.81
CA GLY A 652 14.53 21.61 -17.38
C GLY A 652 15.05 20.20 -17.64
N LYS A 653 16.35 20.10 -17.96
CA LYS A 653 17.03 18.83 -18.21
C LYS A 653 17.25 18.02 -16.93
N THR A 654 17.43 18.70 -15.80
CA THR A 654 17.57 18.10 -14.48
C THR A 654 16.29 18.34 -13.70
N THR A 655 15.64 17.27 -13.26
CA THR A 655 14.42 17.27 -12.44
C THR A 655 14.61 16.37 -11.24
N GLY A 656 13.77 16.51 -10.21
CA GLY A 656 13.84 15.68 -9.03
C GLY A 656 13.32 16.41 -7.80
N TRP A 657 13.52 15.80 -6.64
CA TRP A 657 13.11 16.37 -5.35
C TRP A 657 13.96 15.85 -4.21
N LEU A 658 14.00 16.65 -3.16
CA LEU A 658 14.45 16.27 -1.84
C LEU A 658 13.25 16.31 -0.91
N SER A 659 12.98 15.21 -0.23
CA SER A 659 11.93 15.12 0.77
C SER A 659 12.52 14.72 2.12
N TYR A 660 12.08 15.39 3.18
CA TYR A 660 12.45 15.05 4.54
C TYR A 660 11.21 15.02 5.43
N THR A 661 11.14 14.01 6.28
CA THR A 661 10.09 13.86 7.28
C THR A 661 10.71 13.57 8.64
N TRP A 662 10.36 14.38 9.64
CA TRP A 662 10.49 14.03 11.04
C TRP A 662 9.11 13.70 11.59
N ALA A 663 8.93 12.50 12.18
CA ALA A 663 7.63 12.07 12.67
C ALA A 663 7.71 11.27 13.95
N LYS A 664 6.59 11.24 14.71
CA LYS A 664 6.38 10.39 15.88
C LYS A 664 4.95 9.86 15.86
N ALA A 665 4.80 8.54 16.05
CA ALA A 665 3.52 7.86 16.14
C ALA A 665 3.46 6.99 17.39
N LEU A 666 2.44 7.21 18.22
CA LEU A 666 2.27 6.58 19.52
C LEU A 666 0.88 5.94 19.63
N ARG A 667 0.79 4.88 20.43
CA ARG A 667 -0.42 4.11 20.70
C ARG A 667 -0.61 3.93 22.20
N THR A 668 -1.87 3.89 22.64
CA THR A 668 -2.25 3.59 24.01
C THR A 668 -3.48 2.71 24.03
N PHE A 669 -3.41 1.57 24.68
CA PHE A 669 -4.50 0.64 24.91
C PHE A 669 -4.61 0.44 26.42
N ASP A 670 -5.48 1.19 27.07
CA ASP A 670 -5.61 1.29 28.52
C ASP A 670 -7.03 1.03 29.02
N ARG A 671 -7.92 0.51 28.18
CA ARG A 671 -9.27 0.11 28.59
C ARG A 671 -9.19 -1.17 29.42
N PRO A 672 -9.98 -1.29 30.51
CA PRO A 672 -10.01 -2.52 31.31
C PRO A 672 -10.23 -3.76 30.46
N MET A 673 -9.43 -4.80 30.69
CA MET A 673 -9.42 -6.07 29.94
C MET A 673 -9.03 -5.95 28.45
N GLN A 674 -8.52 -4.80 28.03
CA GLN A 674 -8.06 -4.53 26.65
C GLN A 674 -6.67 -3.86 26.66
N GLU A 675 -5.93 -3.97 27.76
CA GLU A 675 -4.63 -3.37 27.88
C GLU A 675 -3.59 -4.06 27.00
N LEU A 676 -2.79 -3.26 26.29
CA LEU A 676 -1.54 -3.67 25.70
C LEU A 676 -0.41 -2.89 26.39
N ASN A 677 0.76 -3.50 26.50
CA ASN A 677 1.91 -2.88 27.15
C ASN A 677 1.61 -2.42 28.60
N GLY A 678 0.70 -3.10 29.31
CA GLY A 678 0.24 -2.70 30.65
C GLY A 678 -0.45 -1.34 30.69
N GLY A 679 -1.21 -0.99 29.65
CA GLY A 679 -1.91 0.31 29.52
C GLY A 679 -1.00 1.51 29.26
N ARG A 680 0.33 1.33 29.20
CA ARG A 680 1.29 2.41 28.96
C ARG A 680 1.43 2.72 27.48
N GLU A 681 1.66 3.99 27.16
CA GLU A 681 1.90 4.44 25.79
C GLU A 681 3.15 3.77 25.19
N PHE A 682 3.10 3.38 23.93
CA PHE A 682 4.20 2.75 23.19
C PHE A 682 4.25 3.24 21.73
N PRO A 683 5.41 3.15 21.06
CA PRO A 683 5.53 3.52 19.65
C PRO A 683 4.70 2.61 18.74
N ALA A 684 4.13 3.15 17.68
CA ALA A 684 3.58 2.32 16.61
C ALA A 684 4.69 1.49 15.94
N ALA A 685 4.36 0.33 15.37
CA ALA A 685 5.34 -0.52 14.69
C ALA A 685 6.04 0.20 13.51
N ASN A 686 5.31 1.08 12.84
CA ASN A 686 5.79 1.92 11.73
C ASN A 686 6.32 3.30 12.19
N ASP A 687 6.61 3.50 13.49
CA ASP A 687 7.21 4.75 13.98
C ASP A 687 8.67 4.84 13.52
N ARG A 688 8.89 5.62 12.45
CA ARG A 688 10.23 5.98 11.95
C ARG A 688 10.45 7.46 12.19
N ARG A 689 11.55 7.78 12.89
CA ARG A 689 11.83 9.15 13.33
C ARG A 689 12.24 10.07 12.19
N HIS A 690 13.08 9.58 11.31
CA HIS A 690 13.62 10.32 10.18
C HIS A 690 13.42 9.54 8.88
N ASN A 691 12.98 10.23 7.83
CA ASN A 691 12.91 9.70 6.48
C ASN A 691 13.37 10.79 5.51
N LEU A 692 14.45 10.52 4.78
CA LEU A 692 15.04 11.44 3.81
C LEU A 692 15.18 10.73 2.46
N ASN A 693 14.65 11.36 1.41
CA ASN A 693 14.82 10.86 0.05
C ASN A 693 15.35 11.97 -0.85
N ILE A 694 16.30 11.64 -1.70
CA ILE A 694 16.86 12.54 -2.72
C ILE A 694 16.75 11.84 -4.05
N ILE A 695 15.95 12.37 -4.95
CA ILE A 695 15.74 11.84 -6.30
C ILE A 695 16.23 12.87 -7.30
N ILE A 696 17.10 12.46 -8.22
CA ILE A 696 17.62 13.31 -9.29
C ILE A 696 17.57 12.54 -10.60
N ALA A 697 17.01 13.12 -11.62
CA ALA A 697 17.06 12.62 -12.99
C ALA A 697 17.62 13.68 -13.92
N HIS A 698 18.61 13.33 -14.72
CA HIS A 698 19.23 14.21 -15.71
C HIS A 698 19.14 13.60 -17.09
N ARG A 699 18.59 14.37 -18.03
CA ARG A 699 18.55 14.03 -19.44
C ARG A 699 19.69 14.77 -20.17
N PHE A 700 20.73 14.03 -20.51
CA PHE A 700 21.88 14.61 -21.22
C PHE A 700 21.47 15.06 -22.63
N ASP A 701 20.81 14.16 -23.35
CA ASP A 701 20.31 14.38 -24.69
C ASP A 701 19.03 13.58 -24.97
N LYS A 702 18.68 13.34 -26.24
CA LYS A 702 17.53 12.55 -26.66
C LYS A 702 17.69 11.04 -26.46
N HIS A 703 18.91 10.56 -26.18
CA HIS A 703 19.25 9.16 -26.03
C HIS A 703 19.50 8.77 -24.57
N TRP A 704 20.24 9.60 -23.84
CA TRP A 704 20.72 9.25 -22.50
C TRP A 704 19.97 9.98 -21.39
N THR A 705 19.43 9.18 -20.49
CA THR A 705 18.87 9.65 -19.21
C THR A 705 19.52 8.88 -18.07
N VAL A 706 20.00 9.61 -17.07
CA VAL A 706 20.57 9.03 -15.83
C VAL A 706 19.76 9.51 -14.65
N SER A 707 19.41 8.62 -13.77
CA SER A 707 18.73 8.95 -12.52
C SER A 707 19.36 8.26 -11.33
N ALA A 708 19.26 8.92 -10.17
CA ALA A 708 19.75 8.44 -8.90
C ALA A 708 18.67 8.67 -7.83
N SER A 709 18.55 7.74 -6.91
CA SER A 709 17.71 7.84 -5.73
C SER A 709 18.51 7.45 -4.51
N TRP A 710 18.65 8.36 -3.55
CA TRP A 710 19.22 8.02 -2.25
C TRP A 710 18.15 8.13 -1.18
N THR A 711 18.02 7.06 -0.38
CA THR A 711 17.04 6.94 0.68
C THR A 711 17.76 6.67 1.99
N PHE A 712 17.36 7.40 3.03
CA PHE A 712 17.70 7.13 4.43
C PHE A 712 16.42 7.07 5.26
N ARG A 713 16.27 6.04 6.07
CA ARG A 713 15.17 5.87 7.00
C ARG A 713 15.69 5.42 8.35
N SER A 714 15.33 6.11 9.42
CA SER A 714 15.58 5.55 10.74
C SER A 714 14.84 4.24 10.93
N GLY A 715 15.45 3.33 11.65
CA GLY A 715 14.91 1.98 11.83
C GLY A 715 13.51 1.98 12.41
N ARG A 716 12.70 1.04 11.99
CA ARG A 716 11.35 0.84 12.52
C ARG A 716 11.39 0.26 13.93
N ARG A 717 10.24 0.21 14.56
CA ARG A 717 10.08 -0.39 15.89
C ARG A 717 9.67 -1.85 15.78
N GLY A 718 10.12 -2.66 16.73
CA GLY A 718 9.80 -4.08 16.77
C GLY A 718 9.74 -4.64 18.17
N ASN A 719 9.20 -5.85 18.28
CA ASN A 719 9.18 -6.66 19.49
C ASN A 719 10.33 -7.66 19.41
N VAL A 720 11.39 -7.42 20.16
CA VAL A 720 12.53 -8.34 20.27
C VAL A 720 12.69 -8.71 21.72
N ALA A 721 12.79 -9.99 22.00
CA ALA A 721 13.01 -10.48 23.35
C ALA A 721 14.33 -9.94 23.89
N THR A 722 14.28 -9.32 25.06
CA THR A 722 15.46 -8.74 25.74
C THR A 722 15.96 -9.62 26.86
N THR A 723 15.13 -10.53 27.34
CA THR A 723 15.45 -11.43 28.44
C THR A 723 14.73 -12.75 28.22
N VAL A 724 15.41 -13.83 28.57
CA VAL A 724 14.83 -15.18 28.63
C VAL A 724 14.75 -15.57 30.11
N VAL A 725 13.56 -15.89 30.56
CA VAL A 725 13.33 -16.40 31.92
C VAL A 725 13.07 -17.89 31.79
N SER A 726 13.81 -18.70 32.52
CA SER A 726 13.53 -20.13 32.66
C SER A 726 12.34 -20.30 33.58
N GLY A 727 11.29 -20.90 33.12
CA GLY A 727 10.08 -21.22 33.89
C GLY A 727 10.24 -22.45 34.77
N GLY A 728 9.19 -22.86 35.45
CA GLY A 728 9.16 -23.98 36.38
C GLY A 728 9.57 -25.32 35.77
N ARG A 729 9.91 -26.26 36.65
CA ARG A 729 10.26 -27.64 36.34
C ARG A 729 9.01 -28.38 35.85
N ILE A 730 9.15 -29.10 34.77
CA ILE A 730 8.14 -30.11 34.32
C ILE A 730 8.55 -31.41 34.98
N ASP A 731 7.75 -31.87 35.93
CA ASP A 731 8.09 -33.05 36.74
C ASP A 731 7.71 -34.39 36.06
N GLU A 732 6.82 -34.36 35.04
CA GLU A 732 6.40 -35.55 34.33
C GLU A 732 5.98 -35.24 32.91
N TYR A 733 6.47 -36.00 31.93
CA TYR A 733 6.11 -35.91 30.53
C TYR A 733 5.43 -37.21 30.11
N ASP A 734 4.17 -37.11 29.74
CA ASP A 734 3.46 -38.17 29.05
C ASP A 734 3.50 -37.96 27.54
N PRO A 735 4.22 -38.81 26.77
CA PRO A 735 4.29 -38.66 25.31
C PRO A 735 2.93 -38.88 24.62
N VAL A 736 1.91 -39.36 25.31
CA VAL A 736 0.56 -39.60 24.80
C VAL A 736 -0.39 -38.43 25.06
N GLY A 737 0.03 -37.45 25.83
CA GLY A 737 -0.60 -36.13 25.87
C GLY A 737 -1.83 -35.93 26.75
N ASP A 738 -2.15 -36.88 27.67
CA ASP A 738 -3.37 -36.79 28.47
C ASP A 738 -3.19 -36.33 29.92
N ASN A 739 -1.98 -36.28 30.43
CA ASN A 739 -1.71 -35.94 31.83
C ASN A 739 -1.02 -34.59 32.07
N PHE A 740 -1.11 -33.64 31.12
CA PHE A 740 -0.82 -32.27 31.44
C PHE A 740 -1.95 -31.74 32.31
N SER A 741 -1.69 -31.60 33.60
CA SER A 741 -2.61 -30.83 34.43
C SER A 741 -2.59 -29.38 33.92
N SER A 742 -3.70 -28.97 33.33
CA SER A 742 -3.96 -27.62 32.90
C SER A 742 -3.96 -26.59 34.05
N GLU A 743 -3.69 -27.04 35.27
CA GLU A 743 -3.73 -26.19 36.47
C GLU A 743 -2.52 -25.28 36.64
N GLU A 744 -1.40 -25.51 35.93
CA GLU A 744 -0.20 -24.65 36.08
C GLU A 744 0.18 -23.78 34.88
N GLY A 745 -0.59 -23.77 33.81
CA GLY A 745 -0.41 -22.83 32.69
C GLY A 745 0.90 -22.98 31.91
N ILE A 746 1.53 -24.14 31.92
CA ILE A 746 2.81 -24.39 31.23
C ILE A 746 2.54 -24.90 29.81
N PRO A 747 3.12 -24.25 28.76
CA PRO A 747 2.92 -24.72 27.38
C PRO A 747 3.55 -26.10 27.13
N PRO A 748 2.96 -26.94 26.29
CA PRO A 748 3.32 -28.35 26.09
C PRO A 748 4.59 -28.61 25.25
N HIS A 749 5.58 -27.73 25.24
CA HIS A 749 6.69 -27.81 24.28
C HIS A 749 8.07 -28.13 24.83
N ASP A 750 8.22 -28.33 26.13
CA ASP A 750 9.55 -28.55 26.69
C ASP A 750 9.74 -30.03 27.10
N MET A 751 10.39 -30.76 26.24
CA MET A 751 10.72 -32.16 26.44
C MET A 751 11.81 -32.33 27.50
N VAL A 752 11.64 -33.31 28.35
CA VAL A 752 12.72 -33.88 29.15
C VAL A 752 13.72 -34.54 28.22
N THR A 753 14.95 -34.05 28.20
CA THR A 753 16.06 -34.74 27.54
C THR A 753 16.79 -35.58 28.57
N TYR A 754 16.84 -36.89 28.29
CA TYR A 754 17.63 -37.82 29.06
C TYR A 754 19.09 -37.80 28.56
N ASP A 755 20.05 -37.61 29.47
CA ASP A 755 21.50 -37.81 29.15
C ASP A 755 21.92 -39.25 29.43
N PRO A 756 22.13 -40.04 28.40
CA PRO A 756 22.49 -41.46 28.59
C PRO A 756 23.92 -41.65 29.10
N GLY A 757 24.74 -40.58 29.13
CA GLY A 757 26.16 -40.68 29.59
C GLY A 757 26.36 -40.75 31.08
N ASN A 758 25.43 -40.25 31.88
CA ASN A 758 25.54 -40.18 33.37
C ASN A 758 24.23 -40.49 34.11
N GLY A 759 23.21 -41.01 33.46
CA GLY A 759 21.94 -41.43 34.06
C GLY A 759 21.10 -40.27 34.64
N THR A 760 21.38 -39.06 34.32
CA THR A 760 20.63 -37.90 34.79
C THR A 760 19.60 -37.43 33.78
N SER A 761 18.38 -37.26 34.24
CA SER A 761 17.31 -36.62 33.46
C SER A 761 17.50 -35.11 33.52
N PHE A 762 17.70 -34.50 32.34
CA PHE A 762 17.70 -33.03 32.24
C PHE A 762 16.28 -32.56 31.95
N TYR A 763 15.75 -31.79 32.89
CA TYR A 763 14.48 -31.10 32.68
C TYR A 763 14.73 -29.88 31.82
N ARG A 764 14.10 -29.79 30.63
CA ARG A 764 14.03 -28.52 29.91
C ARG A 764 13.02 -27.64 30.64
N TYR A 765 13.50 -26.51 31.13
CA TYR A 765 12.61 -25.48 31.64
C TYR A 765 11.97 -24.73 30.48
N SER A 766 10.68 -24.42 30.61
CA SER A 766 9.99 -23.53 29.68
C SER A 766 10.73 -22.20 29.61
N ARG A 767 11.08 -21.75 28.41
CA ARG A 767 11.73 -20.47 28.21
C ARG A 767 10.70 -19.42 27.89
N PHE A 768 10.51 -18.48 28.80
CA PHE A 768 9.63 -17.33 28.55
C PHE A 768 10.46 -16.16 28.05
N TYR A 769 10.06 -15.62 26.91
CA TYR A 769 10.69 -14.44 26.34
C TYR A 769 10.02 -13.19 26.90
N THR A 770 10.79 -12.31 27.53
CA THR A 770 10.28 -11.05 28.03
C THR A 770 10.75 -9.88 27.18
N TYR A 771 9.91 -8.87 27.05
CA TYR A 771 10.14 -7.65 26.30
C TYR A 771 10.17 -6.46 27.26
N ARG A 772 11.02 -5.46 26.99
CA ARG A 772 11.01 -4.19 27.77
C ARG A 772 9.71 -3.42 27.62
N GLY A 773 9.00 -3.64 26.55
CA GLY A 773 7.72 -3.03 26.19
C GLY A 773 7.40 -3.30 24.74
N ARG A 774 6.13 -3.11 24.34
CA ARG A 774 5.66 -3.31 22.98
C ARG A 774 6.35 -2.30 22.05
N ASN A 775 6.89 -2.79 20.92
CA ASN A 775 7.62 -2.01 19.93
C ASN A 775 8.79 -1.18 20.52
N SER A 776 9.43 -1.68 21.59
CA SER A 776 10.49 -0.97 22.29
C SER A 776 11.85 -1.08 21.62
N PHE A 777 12.06 -2.12 20.82
CA PHE A 777 13.32 -2.33 20.12
C PHE A 777 13.40 -1.45 18.87
N HIS A 778 14.56 -0.84 18.66
CA HIS A 778 14.86 -0.04 17.47
C HIS A 778 15.68 -0.89 16.50
N ILE A 779 15.07 -1.29 15.39
CA ILE A 779 15.77 -1.98 14.32
C ILE A 779 16.79 -1.02 13.69
N PRO A 780 17.96 -1.46 13.25
CA PRO A 780 18.96 -0.59 12.62
C PRO A 780 18.42 0.28 11.50
N ASP A 781 19.05 1.44 11.28
CA ASP A 781 18.69 2.37 10.24
C ASP A 781 18.91 1.75 8.84
N GLU A 782 18.05 2.12 7.90
CA GLU A 782 18.07 1.66 6.51
C GLU A 782 18.54 2.79 5.60
N HIS A 783 19.47 2.52 4.68
CA HIS A 783 19.81 3.45 3.62
C HIS A 783 20.37 2.73 2.41
N HIS A 784 20.09 3.28 1.23
CA HIS A 784 20.65 2.77 -0.04
C HIS A 784 20.71 3.87 -1.09
N LEU A 785 21.60 3.69 -2.04
CA LEU A 785 21.71 4.49 -3.26
C LEU A 785 21.38 3.60 -4.45
N ASP A 786 20.41 4.04 -5.26
CA ASP A 786 20.03 3.38 -6.50
C ASP A 786 20.40 4.26 -7.69
N LEU A 787 20.90 3.65 -8.74
CA LEU A 787 21.20 4.30 -10.01
C LEU A 787 20.45 3.65 -11.16
N ARG A 788 20.03 4.46 -12.12
CA ARG A 788 19.46 3.96 -13.37
C ARG A 788 20.00 4.75 -14.55
N VAL A 789 20.37 4.02 -15.58
CA VAL A 789 20.78 4.56 -16.88
C VAL A 789 19.83 4.02 -17.93
N VAL A 790 19.24 4.89 -18.72
CA VAL A 790 18.34 4.53 -19.81
C VAL A 790 18.92 5.05 -21.11
N TYR A 791 19.08 4.14 -22.07
CA TYR A 791 19.47 4.46 -23.44
C TYR A 791 18.29 4.27 -24.38
N THR A 792 17.85 5.36 -25.03
CA THR A 792 16.68 5.37 -25.91
C THR A 792 17.11 5.50 -27.38
N LEU A 793 16.61 4.61 -28.20
CA LEU A 793 16.77 4.61 -29.67
C LEU A 793 15.43 4.91 -30.33
N ARG A 794 15.41 5.89 -31.23
CA ARG A 794 14.22 6.23 -32.00
C ARG A 794 14.37 5.67 -33.41
N HIS A 795 13.43 4.81 -33.76
CA HIS A 795 13.28 4.26 -35.09
C HIS A 795 12.15 5.01 -35.84
N ARG A 796 12.02 4.74 -37.14
CA ARG A 796 10.99 5.46 -37.94
C ARG A 796 9.56 5.23 -37.44
N ARG A 797 9.25 4.04 -36.89
CA ARG A 797 7.91 3.64 -36.42
C ARG A 797 7.87 3.09 -35.01
N ALA A 798 8.99 3.12 -34.30
CA ALA A 798 9.10 2.57 -32.96
C ALA A 798 10.15 3.34 -32.15
N GLU A 799 10.03 3.26 -30.84
CA GLU A 799 11.04 3.72 -29.90
C GLU A 799 11.44 2.54 -29.03
N SER A 800 12.73 2.27 -28.89
CA SER A 800 13.23 1.25 -27.98
C SER A 800 14.06 1.89 -26.89
N ALA A 801 13.97 1.39 -25.67
CA ALA A 801 14.72 1.85 -24.52
C ALA A 801 15.31 0.65 -23.77
N LEU A 802 16.62 0.71 -23.52
CA LEU A 802 17.35 -0.24 -22.68
C LEU A 802 17.64 0.46 -21.35
N GLY A 803 17.15 -0.10 -20.26
CA GLY A 803 17.38 0.36 -18.91
C GLY A 803 18.34 -0.57 -18.17
N LEU A 804 19.33 0.01 -17.50
CA LEU A 804 20.18 -0.65 -16.51
C LEU A 804 19.91 0.02 -15.16
N SER A 805 19.49 -0.75 -14.18
CA SER A 805 19.27 -0.28 -12.82
C SER A 805 20.16 -1.03 -11.84
N LEU A 806 20.74 -0.30 -10.89
CA LEU A 806 21.57 -0.81 -9.82
C LEU A 806 20.93 -0.43 -8.50
N TYR A 807 20.31 -1.38 -7.83
CA TYR A 807 19.71 -1.17 -6.50
C TYR A 807 20.79 -1.36 -5.43
N ASN A 808 20.81 -0.48 -4.42
CA ASN A 808 21.72 -0.55 -3.28
C ASN A 808 23.21 -0.70 -3.70
N ILE A 809 23.71 0.27 -4.45
CA ILE A 809 25.02 0.19 -5.16
C ILE A 809 26.22 -0.05 -4.23
N TYR A 810 26.14 0.41 -2.98
CA TYR A 810 27.19 0.18 -2.00
C TYR A 810 26.91 -1.01 -1.06
N ASN A 811 25.90 -1.83 -1.40
CA ASN A 811 25.57 -3.10 -0.73
C ASN A 811 25.41 -2.99 0.79
N HIS A 812 24.73 -1.92 1.26
CA HIS A 812 24.40 -1.80 2.67
C HIS A 812 23.41 -2.88 3.07
N GLN A 813 23.65 -3.54 4.19
CA GLN A 813 22.75 -4.57 4.71
C GLN A 813 21.61 -3.94 5.48
N ASN A 814 20.52 -3.62 4.78
CA ASN A 814 19.29 -3.10 5.38
C ASN A 814 18.57 -4.20 6.14
N ILE A 815 18.61 -4.13 7.47
CA ILE A 815 17.99 -5.14 8.33
C ILE A 815 16.50 -4.92 8.37
N THR A 816 15.75 -5.88 7.80
CA THR A 816 14.29 -5.82 7.74
C THR A 816 13.61 -6.49 8.93
N ASP A 817 14.28 -7.43 9.59
CA ASP A 817 13.77 -8.10 10.78
C ASP A 817 14.90 -8.57 11.69
N VAL A 818 14.61 -8.77 12.97
CA VAL A 818 15.57 -9.21 13.98
C VAL A 818 14.93 -10.28 14.84
N TYR A 819 15.63 -11.37 15.05
CA TYR A 819 15.20 -12.45 15.95
C TYR A 819 16.35 -12.93 16.83
N VAL A 820 15.99 -13.54 17.96
CA VAL A 820 16.95 -14.17 18.86
C VAL A 820 17.37 -15.51 18.28
N SER A 821 18.66 -15.73 18.14
CA SER A 821 19.28 -16.99 17.77
C SER A 821 20.23 -17.41 18.89
N TYR A 822 20.64 -18.67 18.87
CA TYR A 822 21.54 -19.24 19.88
C TYR A 822 22.82 -19.74 19.22
N ASP A 823 23.94 -19.46 19.84
CA ASP A 823 25.21 -20.03 19.43
C ASP A 823 25.21 -21.54 19.69
N ASN A 824 25.55 -22.34 18.69
CA ASN A 824 25.45 -23.80 18.75
C ASN A 824 26.44 -24.44 19.75
N VAL A 825 27.51 -23.74 20.11
CA VAL A 825 28.56 -24.24 20.99
C VAL A 825 28.36 -23.76 22.43
N THR A 826 28.09 -22.46 22.58
CA THR A 826 28.02 -21.84 23.91
C THR A 826 26.60 -21.74 24.44
N ALA A 827 25.56 -22.06 23.62
CA ALA A 827 24.14 -21.88 23.90
C ALA A 827 23.75 -20.45 24.30
N LYS A 828 24.61 -19.46 24.08
CA LYS A 828 24.35 -18.05 24.38
C LYS A 828 23.40 -17.44 23.35
N PRO A 829 22.41 -16.65 23.80
CA PRO A 829 21.53 -15.94 22.88
C PRO A 829 22.27 -14.78 22.21
N PHE A 830 22.01 -14.55 20.93
CA PHE A 830 22.45 -13.38 20.18
C PHE A 830 21.35 -12.92 19.22
N LEU A 831 21.39 -11.66 18.80
CA LEU A 831 20.45 -11.13 17.84
C LEU A 831 20.95 -11.38 16.41
N LYS A 832 20.09 -11.97 15.59
CA LYS A 832 20.35 -12.18 14.19
C LYS A 832 19.44 -11.30 13.34
N GLY A 833 20.04 -10.50 12.44
CA GLY A 833 19.32 -9.64 11.51
C GLY A 833 19.04 -10.34 10.18
N VAL A 834 17.91 -10.05 9.57
CA VAL A 834 17.55 -10.49 8.23
C VAL A 834 17.68 -9.31 7.27
N CYS A 835 18.51 -9.44 6.24
CA CYS A 835 18.59 -8.52 5.12
C CYS A 835 17.93 -9.18 3.90
N LYS A 836 16.97 -8.49 3.27
CA LYS A 836 16.21 -9.02 2.12
C LYS A 836 16.80 -8.63 0.78
N LEU A 837 17.33 -7.41 0.67
CA LEU A 837 17.77 -6.83 -0.59
C LEU A 837 19.24 -6.37 -0.53
N PRO A 838 20.20 -7.20 -0.96
CA PRO A 838 21.59 -6.80 -1.15
C PRO A 838 21.73 -5.91 -2.41
N PHE A 839 22.94 -5.68 -2.88
CA PHE A 839 23.19 -5.12 -4.21
C PHE A 839 22.52 -5.98 -5.29
N LEU A 840 21.64 -5.36 -6.11
CA LEU A 840 20.88 -6.03 -7.16
C LEU A 840 20.96 -5.24 -8.47
N PRO A 841 21.75 -5.71 -9.45
CA PRO A 841 21.68 -5.19 -10.81
C PRO A 841 20.45 -5.74 -11.54
N SER A 842 19.82 -4.93 -12.37
CA SER A 842 18.70 -5.36 -13.21
C SER A 842 18.70 -4.65 -14.56
N VAL A 843 18.20 -5.35 -15.56
CA VAL A 843 18.08 -4.86 -16.93
C VAL A 843 16.61 -4.95 -17.36
N ASP A 844 16.15 -3.96 -18.06
CA ASP A 844 14.84 -3.95 -18.74
C ASP A 844 14.96 -3.42 -20.15
N TYR A 845 14.13 -3.96 -21.03
CA TYR A 845 14.02 -3.51 -22.41
C TYR A 845 12.58 -3.21 -22.73
N THR A 846 12.33 -2.02 -23.25
CA THR A 846 10.98 -1.58 -23.65
C THR A 846 11.01 -1.20 -25.12
N ILE A 847 10.05 -1.70 -25.90
CA ILE A 847 9.77 -1.23 -27.25
C ILE A 847 8.36 -0.65 -27.28
N LYS A 848 8.23 0.56 -27.90
CA LYS A 848 6.95 1.24 -28.15
C LYS A 848 6.74 1.40 -29.63
N PHE A 849 5.53 1.18 -30.12
CA PHE A 849 5.16 1.22 -31.54
C PHE A 849 3.77 1.85 -31.76
#